data_2df618e4e2dc54d84d33631acc3b455f
#
_entry.id   2df618e4e2dc54d84d33631acc3b455f
#
_cell.length_a   1.000
_cell.length_b   1.000
_cell.length_c   1.000
_cell.angle_alpha   90.00
_cell.angle_beta   90.00
_cell.angle_gamma   90.00
#
_symmetry.space_group_name_H-M   'P 1'
#
loop_
_entity.id
_entity.type
_entity.pdbx_description
1 polymer ?
#
loop_
_entity_poly.entity_id
_entity_poly.type
_entity_poly.pdbx_seq_one_letter_code
_entity_poly.pdbx_strand_id
1 'polypeptide(L)'
;MSGEPDLRVAEHFWAAYERAGYNRHRMARETGKPLRTIETWHDNLRQGKRFDGRHWVRADGDDTPEPFPEVPDAPSPTAESLRRIAEYFEGRAVPTAPPPTAAASPGDYATCLVGSDLHFPFHHEGAFEVFLGLADRIRPAEIVLDGDVFDFAQIGHFLRDPDAHSSFQSDIDACREQILARVSAASPASVRRFIVGNHEEGRWKRYLFSRCPEIAGLRCLTMEAVLGLTEMGWIWQPYEYWVTDSLCVYHGDRHTNALGGGSAMSARKESIDMGVSTVTGHCFSDDTEILTPDGWKRHDQIVPGDVVLTLDATQPRKTAPLSWNTVEAMYRYEHDGEMVRVKAHGLDLLVTEGHGLLWQAGHGKRGEGRGRGSGPGVGWTRMPASEMYGKENRYFPLAGHHDECGLPLNTSQVRVLAWVMAEGNISKDKNPCVRISQSDYDGHLEALEADLRGAGVEYVKHQRYTAGSVEHGQHRNYDAYIFNLRVKSSRWIFEYLDASKTPLAPLRRMSEDQMVAFLDAYVTADGSVNKQAIDARQIASNRSDHIDLLQELAVRTGHRSTVRKRPGGMYCLTINGRKVARTHKDSWSREPYKGIVWCPTVKNGTVVVRRNGCTAIACNTHHAGAFFRQDRSGYRVSYEIGMLGDWRKMQAANVTTRRTPTKSEDWHLACALIRYRPRHSAFRVELIPIIDDGTRTFAIYQEEEITA
;
A
#
# COMPACT_ATOMS: atom_id res chain seq x y z
N MET A 1 59.04 -6.76 -5.66
CA MET A 1 59.02 -6.71 -4.20
C MET A 1 57.91 -7.69 -3.78
N SER A 2 58.34 -8.80 -3.19
CA SER A 2 57.58 -9.95 -2.77
C SER A 2 56.62 -9.53 -1.64
N GLY A 3 55.30 -9.53 -1.90
CA GLY A 3 54.33 -9.30 -0.85
C GLY A 3 54.22 -10.53 0.04
N GLU A 4 54.75 -10.46 1.24
CA GLU A 4 54.36 -11.37 2.31
C GLU A 4 52.84 -11.27 2.49
N PRO A 5 52.13 -12.40 2.67
CA PRO A 5 50.72 -12.39 2.98
C PRO A 5 50.53 -11.64 4.31
N ASP A 6 49.66 -10.62 4.29
CA ASP A 6 49.49 -9.72 5.40
C ASP A 6 48.69 -10.42 6.53
N LEU A 7 49.36 -11.33 7.22
CA LEU A 7 48.88 -11.99 8.46
C LEU A 7 48.55 -10.97 9.55
N ARG A 8 49.00 -9.73 9.41
CA ARG A 8 48.73 -8.61 10.32
C ARG A 8 47.36 -7.95 10.08
N VAL A 9 46.65 -8.26 9.00
CA VAL A 9 45.37 -7.63 8.71
C VAL A 9 44.34 -7.93 9.80
N ALA A 10 44.31 -9.18 10.30
CA ALA A 10 43.37 -9.56 11.35
C ALA A 10 43.71 -8.89 12.68
N GLU A 11 44.98 -8.96 13.12
CA GLU A 11 45.44 -8.34 14.38
C GLU A 11 45.25 -6.82 14.35
N HIS A 12 45.65 -6.18 13.25
CA HIS A 12 45.44 -4.74 13.09
C HIS A 12 43.98 -4.35 12.97
N PHE A 13 43.15 -5.18 12.35
CA PHE A 13 41.73 -4.94 12.25
C PHE A 13 41.06 -4.96 13.62
N TRP A 14 41.29 -6.01 14.41
CA TRP A 14 40.67 -6.14 15.71
C TRP A 14 41.11 -5.06 16.68
N ALA A 15 42.41 -4.73 16.71
CA ALA A 15 42.93 -3.63 17.52
C ALA A 15 42.35 -2.26 17.11
N ALA A 16 42.12 -2.03 15.82
CA ALA A 16 41.50 -0.80 15.33
C ALA A 16 39.99 -0.78 15.65
N TYR A 17 39.33 -1.94 15.58
CA TYR A 17 37.91 -2.09 15.88
C TYR A 17 37.65 -1.89 17.38
N GLU A 18 38.53 -2.37 18.23
CA GLU A 18 38.50 -2.13 19.68
C GLU A 18 38.68 -0.64 20.02
N ARG A 19 39.71 0.03 19.46
CA ARG A 19 39.89 1.48 19.61
C ARG A 19 38.70 2.29 19.15
N ALA A 20 38.00 1.83 18.14
CA ALA A 20 36.75 2.43 17.66
C ALA A 20 35.54 2.09 18.53
N GLY A 21 35.73 1.46 19.71
CA GLY A 21 34.66 1.05 20.61
C GLY A 21 33.70 0.06 19.96
N TYR A 22 34.22 -0.91 19.20
CA TYR A 22 33.47 -1.93 18.46
C TYR A 22 32.43 -1.36 17.48
N ASN A 23 32.65 -0.13 16.99
CA ASN A 23 31.76 0.56 16.07
C ASN A 23 32.35 0.66 14.64
N ARG A 24 31.77 -0.04 13.68
CA ARG A 24 32.22 -0.10 12.27
C ARG A 24 32.22 1.26 11.58
N HIS A 25 31.26 2.11 11.85
CA HIS A 25 31.18 3.46 11.27
C HIS A 25 32.29 4.37 11.83
N ARG A 26 32.59 4.26 13.11
CA ARG A 26 33.67 5.00 13.74
C ARG A 26 35.01 4.51 13.20
N MET A 27 35.20 3.20 13.10
CA MET A 27 36.41 2.60 12.53
C MET A 27 36.60 3.02 11.07
N ALA A 28 35.54 3.05 10.25
CA ALA A 28 35.62 3.52 8.87
C ALA A 28 36.11 4.97 8.77
N ARG A 29 35.64 5.85 9.66
CA ARG A 29 36.09 7.24 9.73
C ARG A 29 37.53 7.38 10.20
N GLU A 30 37.92 6.65 11.23
CA GLU A 30 39.28 6.72 11.81
C GLU A 30 40.34 6.11 10.88
N THR A 31 39.96 5.07 10.12
CA THR A 31 40.88 4.39 9.20
C THR A 31 40.89 4.96 7.76
N GLY A 32 39.91 5.83 7.45
CA GLY A 32 39.74 6.35 6.08
C GLY A 32 39.28 5.28 5.07
N LYS A 33 38.85 4.10 5.52
CA LYS A 33 38.39 3.00 4.67
C LYS A 33 36.87 3.10 4.45
N PRO A 34 36.38 2.74 3.25
CA PRO A 34 34.92 2.65 3.03
C PRO A 34 34.26 1.69 4.03
N LEU A 35 33.11 2.05 4.55
CA LEU A 35 32.35 1.22 5.51
C LEU A 35 32.14 -0.21 5.00
N ARG A 36 31.79 -0.36 3.73
CA ARG A 36 31.62 -1.68 3.08
C ARG A 36 32.89 -2.54 3.13
N THR A 37 34.07 -1.92 3.07
CA THR A 37 35.33 -2.64 3.22
C THR A 37 35.50 -3.14 4.65
N ILE A 38 35.20 -2.32 5.65
CA ILE A 38 35.22 -2.69 7.06
C ILE A 38 34.25 -3.84 7.36
N GLU A 39 33.05 -3.77 6.83
CA GLU A 39 32.03 -4.82 6.96
C GLU A 39 32.48 -6.13 6.32
N THR A 40 33.01 -6.07 5.11
CA THR A 40 33.53 -7.27 4.41
C THR A 40 34.67 -7.91 5.17
N TRP A 41 35.59 -7.13 5.72
CA TRP A 41 36.70 -7.63 6.51
C TRP A 41 36.22 -8.25 7.82
N HIS A 42 35.33 -7.56 8.54
CA HIS A 42 34.74 -8.07 9.75
C HIS A 42 34.05 -9.44 9.54
N ASP A 43 33.21 -9.56 8.50
CA ASP A 43 32.46 -10.77 8.26
C ASP A 43 33.34 -11.95 7.81
N ASN A 44 34.37 -11.68 6.98
CA ASN A 44 35.31 -12.72 6.57
C ASN A 44 36.20 -13.19 7.73
N LEU A 45 36.71 -12.26 8.55
CA LEU A 45 37.51 -12.61 9.73
C LEU A 45 36.69 -13.37 10.76
N ARG A 46 35.42 -12.97 10.96
CA ARG A 46 34.51 -13.70 11.87
C ARG A 46 34.16 -15.10 11.38
N GLN A 47 34.21 -15.34 10.05
CA GLN A 47 34.04 -16.67 9.46
C GLN A 47 35.35 -17.52 9.45
N GLY A 48 36.41 -17.09 10.14
CA GLY A 48 37.69 -17.79 10.15
C GLY A 48 38.43 -17.79 8.82
N LYS A 49 38.15 -16.82 7.95
CA LYS A 49 38.86 -16.67 6.67
C LYS A 49 40.08 -15.78 6.86
N ARG A 50 41.15 -16.09 6.14
CA ARG A 50 42.36 -15.24 6.04
C ARG A 50 42.47 -14.64 4.65
N PHE A 51 43.11 -13.49 4.55
CA PHE A 51 43.39 -12.82 3.29
C PHE A 51 44.79 -13.24 2.79
N ASP A 52 44.85 -13.85 1.61
CA ASP A 52 46.10 -14.36 1.02
C ASP A 52 46.89 -13.30 0.19
N GLY A 53 46.46 -12.04 0.26
CA GLY A 53 46.99 -10.93 -0.53
C GLY A 53 46.18 -10.65 -1.80
N ARG A 54 45.28 -11.55 -2.21
CA ARG A 54 44.36 -11.38 -3.35
C ARG A 54 42.91 -11.77 -3.04
N HIS A 55 42.71 -12.83 -2.26
CA HIS A 55 41.41 -13.39 -1.98
C HIS A 55 41.25 -13.76 -0.50
N TRP A 56 39.98 -13.90 -0.05
CA TRP A 56 39.65 -14.45 1.24
C TRP A 56 39.52 -15.96 1.13
N VAL A 57 40.46 -16.71 1.74
CA VAL A 57 40.51 -18.18 1.70
C VAL A 57 40.20 -18.76 3.08
N ARG A 58 39.58 -19.96 3.14
CA ARG A 58 39.47 -20.68 4.41
C ARG A 58 40.87 -21.10 4.86
N ALA A 59 41.09 -21.06 6.16
CA ALA A 59 42.30 -21.62 6.74
C ALA A 59 42.19 -23.15 6.66
N ASP A 60 42.79 -23.77 5.64
CA ASP A 60 42.92 -25.21 5.54
C ASP A 60 44.09 -25.64 6.42
N GLY A 61 43.84 -26.38 7.47
CA GLY A 61 44.86 -26.96 8.37
C GLY A 61 44.28 -27.22 9.76
N ASP A 62 44.67 -28.32 10.34
CA ASP A 62 44.26 -28.89 11.61
C ASP A 62 44.69 -28.08 12.85
N ASP A 63 44.89 -26.77 12.66
CA ASP A 63 44.98 -25.79 13.71
C ASP A 63 43.55 -25.24 13.94
N THR A 64 42.84 -25.81 14.87
CA THR A 64 41.72 -25.10 15.51
C THR A 64 42.24 -23.73 15.89
N PRO A 65 41.77 -22.63 15.27
CA PRO A 65 42.11 -21.32 15.74
C PRO A 65 41.74 -21.29 17.22
N GLU A 66 42.67 -20.84 18.07
CA GLU A 66 42.31 -20.50 19.45
C GLU A 66 40.96 -19.79 19.40
N PRO A 67 39.99 -20.17 20.27
CA PRO A 67 38.69 -19.54 20.27
C PRO A 67 38.96 -18.04 20.22
N PHE A 68 38.33 -17.34 19.30
CA PHE A 68 38.44 -15.88 19.16
C PHE A 68 38.58 -15.31 20.56
N PRO A 69 39.56 -14.40 20.83
CA PRO A 69 39.59 -13.75 22.11
C PRO A 69 38.16 -13.33 22.37
N GLU A 70 37.54 -13.91 23.37
CA GLU A 70 36.19 -13.57 23.76
C GLU A 70 36.18 -12.04 23.71
N VAL A 71 35.32 -11.47 22.87
CA VAL A 71 35.09 -10.04 22.87
C VAL A 71 34.97 -9.73 24.35
N PRO A 72 35.89 -8.96 25.00
CA PRO A 72 35.73 -8.69 26.40
C PRO A 72 34.34 -8.12 26.47
N ASP A 73 33.42 -8.86 27.06
CA ASP A 73 32.10 -8.38 27.35
C ASP A 73 32.29 -6.96 27.87
N ALA A 74 31.55 -6.02 27.29
CA ALA A 74 31.53 -4.65 27.78
C ALA A 74 31.61 -4.77 29.30
N PRO A 75 32.67 -4.29 29.93
CA PRO A 75 33.33 -4.82 31.15
C PRO A 75 32.32 -5.55 32.00
N SER A 76 32.43 -6.85 32.07
CA SER A 76 31.40 -7.74 32.61
C SER A 76 30.86 -7.06 33.83
N PRO A 77 29.59 -6.65 33.91
CA PRO A 77 29.11 -5.86 35.00
C PRO A 77 29.60 -6.57 36.25
N THR A 78 30.36 -5.86 37.08
CA THR A 78 30.96 -6.46 38.29
C THR A 78 29.88 -7.28 38.94
N ALA A 79 30.24 -8.37 39.64
CA ALA A 79 29.24 -9.18 40.36
C ALA A 79 28.29 -8.30 41.19
N GLU A 80 28.77 -7.12 41.61
CA GLU A 80 27.97 -6.08 42.25
C GLU A 80 27.04 -5.32 41.32
N SER A 81 27.46 -5.05 40.07
CA SER A 81 26.57 -4.46 39.04
C SER A 81 25.51 -5.45 38.59
N LEU A 82 25.86 -6.73 38.42
CA LEU A 82 24.91 -7.80 38.13
C LEU A 82 23.97 -8.04 39.31
N ARG A 83 24.47 -7.95 40.56
CA ARG A 83 23.62 -8.05 41.74
C ARG A 83 22.66 -6.85 41.82
N ARG A 84 23.11 -5.62 41.53
CA ARG A 84 22.25 -4.44 41.46
C ARG A 84 21.24 -4.51 40.33
N ILE A 85 21.64 -5.08 39.21
CA ILE A 85 20.72 -5.36 38.06
C ILE A 85 19.73 -6.47 38.48
N ALA A 86 20.20 -7.55 39.11
CA ALA A 86 19.35 -8.62 39.62
C ALA A 86 18.41 -8.09 40.73
N GLU A 87 18.93 -7.32 41.69
CA GLU A 87 18.12 -6.66 42.73
C GLU A 87 17.13 -5.64 42.16
N TYR A 88 17.47 -4.96 41.06
CA TYR A 88 16.54 -4.11 40.28
C TYR A 88 15.45 -4.91 39.62
N PHE A 89 15.75 -6.15 39.17
CA PHE A 89 14.80 -7.05 38.55
C PHE A 89 14.19 -8.08 39.54
N GLU A 90 14.84 -8.46 40.61
CA GLU A 90 14.32 -9.38 41.65
C GLU A 90 13.17 -8.78 42.47
N GLY A 91 13.08 -7.47 42.59
CA GLY A 91 11.88 -6.80 43.12
C GLY A 91 10.73 -6.68 42.11
N ARG A 92 10.95 -7.04 40.86
CA ARG A 92 9.98 -7.05 39.78
C ARG A 92 9.95 -8.45 39.25
N ALA A 93 8.96 -9.23 39.67
CA ALA A 93 8.65 -10.47 38.97
C ALA A 93 8.56 -10.12 37.47
N VAL A 94 9.51 -10.64 36.67
CA VAL A 94 9.26 -10.80 35.23
C VAL A 94 7.91 -11.48 35.19
N PRO A 95 6.87 -10.91 34.53
CA PRO A 95 5.58 -11.57 34.48
C PRO A 95 5.76 -12.91 33.78
N THR A 96 6.02 -13.94 34.58
CA THR A 96 5.86 -15.33 34.11
C THR A 96 4.37 -15.48 33.91
N ALA A 97 3.94 -15.52 32.66
CA ALA A 97 2.58 -15.65 32.20
C ALA A 97 1.59 -14.65 32.85
N PRO A 98 0.77 -13.94 32.11
CA PRO A 98 -0.18 -13.01 32.69
C PRO A 98 -0.93 -13.69 33.81
N PRO A 99 -1.21 -12.97 34.94
CA PRO A 99 -2.08 -13.50 35.96
C PRO A 99 -3.34 -14.04 35.27
N PRO A 100 -3.89 -15.19 35.68
CA PRO A 100 -5.05 -15.75 35.01
C PRO A 100 -6.13 -14.68 34.98
N THR A 101 -6.44 -14.18 33.82
CA THR A 101 -7.63 -13.38 33.54
C THR A 101 -8.80 -14.09 34.19
N ALA A 102 -9.73 -13.37 34.78
CA ALA A 102 -10.94 -13.93 35.38
C ALA A 102 -11.46 -15.02 34.44
N ALA A 103 -11.48 -16.24 34.94
CA ALA A 103 -11.52 -17.47 34.19
C ALA A 103 -12.60 -17.46 33.09
N ALA A 104 -12.19 -17.14 31.87
CA ALA A 104 -12.95 -17.54 30.71
C ALA A 104 -13.00 -19.08 30.72
N SER A 105 -14.18 -19.66 30.60
CA SER A 105 -14.34 -21.09 30.55
C SER A 105 -13.51 -21.69 29.40
N PRO A 106 -12.96 -22.90 29.51
CA PRO A 106 -12.18 -23.52 28.45
C PRO A 106 -13.02 -23.57 27.17
N GLY A 107 -12.76 -22.68 26.23
CA GLY A 107 -13.52 -22.56 24.97
C GLY A 107 -13.97 -21.13 24.66
N ASP A 108 -13.99 -20.19 25.61
CA ASP A 108 -14.39 -18.80 25.39
C ASP A 108 -13.24 -17.97 24.83
N TYR A 109 -13.59 -17.04 23.93
CA TYR A 109 -12.66 -16.07 23.41
C TYR A 109 -12.53 -14.89 24.39
N ALA A 110 -11.31 -14.51 24.69
CA ALA A 110 -11.03 -13.24 25.35
C ALA A 110 -10.89 -12.12 24.30
N THR A 111 -11.06 -10.88 24.71
CA THR A 111 -10.95 -9.69 23.87
C THR A 111 -9.90 -8.75 24.42
N CYS A 112 -9.09 -8.15 23.55
CA CYS A 112 -8.14 -7.10 23.85
C CYS A 112 -8.42 -5.90 22.94
N LEU A 113 -8.70 -4.73 23.51
CA LEU A 113 -8.88 -3.48 22.77
C LEU A 113 -7.56 -2.71 22.81
N VAL A 114 -7.06 -2.30 21.63
CA VAL A 114 -5.77 -1.64 21.49
C VAL A 114 -5.94 -0.26 20.86
N GLY A 115 -5.43 0.77 21.52
CA GLY A 115 -5.28 2.13 20.99
C GLY A 115 -3.82 2.54 21.02
N SER A 116 -3.36 3.35 20.05
CA SER A 116 -1.98 3.77 19.87
C SER A 116 -1.87 5.27 19.61
N ASP A 117 -0.68 5.86 19.81
CA ASP A 117 -0.32 7.20 19.33
C ASP A 117 -1.33 8.29 19.73
N LEU A 118 -1.65 8.40 21.01
CA LEU A 118 -2.52 9.48 21.50
C LEU A 118 -1.82 10.84 21.48
N HIS A 119 -0.51 10.86 21.79
CA HIS A 119 0.29 12.07 21.87
C HIS A 119 -0.31 13.18 22.76
N PHE A 120 -0.78 12.83 23.94
CA PHE A 120 -1.32 13.82 24.87
C PHE A 120 -0.33 14.97 25.12
N PRO A 121 -0.72 16.26 25.07
CA PRO A 121 -2.10 16.78 25.01
C PRO A 121 -2.69 16.96 23.60
N PHE A 122 -2.04 16.45 22.54
CA PHE A 122 -2.46 16.65 21.15
C PHE A 122 -3.37 15.53 20.61
N HIS A 123 -3.97 14.73 21.48
CA HIS A 123 -4.89 13.67 21.09
C HIS A 123 -6.14 14.22 20.39
N HIS A 124 -6.76 13.42 19.57
CA HIS A 124 -8.03 13.73 18.93
C HIS A 124 -9.17 13.42 19.89
N GLU A 125 -9.77 14.44 20.50
CA GLU A 125 -10.78 14.29 21.57
C GLU A 125 -11.91 13.37 21.15
N GLY A 126 -12.54 13.61 19.98
CA GLY A 126 -13.62 12.77 19.48
C GLY A 126 -13.22 11.30 19.25
N ALA A 127 -12.01 11.06 18.70
CA ALA A 127 -11.54 9.68 18.51
C ALA A 127 -11.29 8.97 19.84
N PHE A 128 -10.80 9.71 20.83
CA PHE A 128 -10.63 9.17 22.16
C PHE A 128 -11.98 8.88 22.85
N GLU A 129 -12.99 9.73 22.69
CA GLU A 129 -14.34 9.47 23.20
C GLU A 129 -14.95 8.20 22.53
N VAL A 130 -14.78 8.03 21.23
CA VAL A 130 -15.20 6.81 20.53
C VAL A 130 -14.46 5.57 21.07
N PHE A 131 -13.17 5.68 21.33
CA PHE A 131 -12.40 4.59 21.94
C PHE A 131 -12.93 4.23 23.34
N LEU A 132 -13.28 5.22 24.16
CA LEU A 132 -13.90 4.99 25.46
C LEU A 132 -15.29 4.36 25.34
N GLY A 133 -16.12 4.80 24.39
CA GLY A 133 -17.41 4.21 24.06
C GLY A 133 -17.30 2.75 23.63
N LEU A 134 -16.30 2.42 22.81
CA LEU A 134 -15.98 1.04 22.45
C LEU A 134 -15.55 0.21 23.67
N ALA A 135 -14.71 0.77 24.55
CA ALA A 135 -14.28 0.10 25.77
C ALA A 135 -15.45 -0.24 26.72
N ASP A 136 -16.37 0.70 26.91
CA ASP A 136 -17.60 0.47 27.71
C ASP A 136 -18.54 -0.55 27.05
N ARG A 137 -18.74 -0.46 25.74
CA ARG A 137 -19.62 -1.34 24.98
C ARG A 137 -19.11 -2.78 24.90
N ILE A 138 -17.82 -2.95 24.61
CA ILE A 138 -17.17 -4.26 24.41
C ILE A 138 -16.84 -4.91 25.75
N ARG A 139 -16.46 -4.11 26.75
CA ARG A 139 -15.93 -4.57 28.05
C ARG A 139 -14.84 -5.62 27.86
N PRO A 140 -13.75 -5.25 27.17
CA PRO A 140 -12.72 -6.21 26.80
C PRO A 140 -12.03 -6.78 28.06
N ALA A 141 -11.51 -7.99 27.97
CA ALA A 141 -10.70 -8.59 29.03
C ALA A 141 -9.44 -7.78 29.28
N GLU A 142 -8.87 -7.20 28.21
CA GLU A 142 -7.67 -6.36 28.28
C GLU A 142 -7.82 -5.09 27.46
N ILE A 143 -7.21 -3.99 27.94
CA ILE A 143 -7.01 -2.76 27.16
C ILE A 143 -5.52 -2.49 27.10
N VAL A 144 -5.00 -2.22 25.90
CA VAL A 144 -3.61 -1.89 25.66
C VAL A 144 -3.52 -0.49 25.06
N LEU A 145 -2.75 0.40 25.70
CA LEU A 145 -2.28 1.63 25.08
C LEU A 145 -0.87 1.37 24.54
N ASP A 146 -0.75 1.39 23.19
CA ASP A 146 0.42 0.91 22.48
C ASP A 146 1.36 2.05 22.09
N GLY A 147 2.00 2.65 23.12
CA GLY A 147 3.04 3.65 22.99
C GLY A 147 2.58 5.03 22.52
N ASP A 148 3.49 5.99 22.67
CA ASP A 148 3.31 7.40 22.33
C ASP A 148 2.00 7.99 22.87
N VAL A 149 1.65 7.60 24.08
CA VAL A 149 0.46 8.10 24.78
C VAL A 149 0.67 9.55 25.24
N PHE A 150 1.89 9.87 25.66
CA PHE A 150 2.29 11.22 26.08
C PHE A 150 3.34 11.79 25.13
N ASP A 151 3.11 12.98 24.55
CA ASP A 151 4.00 13.55 23.52
C ASP A 151 5.37 13.99 24.06
N PHE A 152 5.45 14.47 25.30
CA PHE A 152 6.67 15.08 25.86
C PHE A 152 7.22 16.22 25.00
N ALA A 153 6.36 17.06 24.45
CA ALA A 153 6.75 18.21 23.62
C ALA A 153 7.78 19.11 24.32
N GLN A 154 7.75 19.19 25.67
CA GLN A 154 8.61 20.05 26.46
C GLN A 154 10.09 19.68 26.39
N ILE A 155 10.42 18.45 26.11
CA ILE A 155 11.79 17.93 26.04
C ILE A 155 12.15 17.41 24.63
N GLY A 156 11.29 17.67 23.65
CA GLY A 156 11.57 17.40 22.24
C GLY A 156 12.71 18.28 21.70
N HIS A 157 13.26 17.91 20.54
CA HIS A 157 14.31 18.70 19.87
C HIS A 157 13.76 19.76 18.91
N PHE A 158 12.48 19.86 18.76
CA PHE A 158 11.87 20.86 17.90
C PHE A 158 11.70 22.20 18.65
N LEU A 159 11.81 23.31 17.90
CA LEU A 159 11.56 24.64 18.45
C LEU A 159 10.09 24.76 18.85
N ARG A 160 9.85 25.19 20.07
CA ARG A 160 8.51 25.39 20.61
C ARG A 160 7.91 26.73 20.23
N ASP A 161 6.58 26.75 20.24
CA ASP A 161 5.84 28.02 20.31
C ASP A 161 6.01 28.60 21.73
N PRO A 162 6.57 29.81 21.87
CA PRO A 162 6.73 30.46 23.17
C PRO A 162 5.41 30.67 23.92
N ASP A 163 4.29 30.74 23.19
CA ASP A 163 2.96 30.97 23.74
C ASP A 163 2.25 29.67 24.20
N ALA A 164 2.80 28.49 23.84
CA ALA A 164 2.29 27.20 24.27
C ALA A 164 2.86 26.80 25.65
N HIS A 165 2.50 27.53 26.70
CA HIS A 165 3.00 27.29 28.06
C HIS A 165 2.06 26.41 28.88
N SER A 166 2.31 25.10 28.88
CA SER A 166 1.88 24.23 29.97
C SER A 166 3.07 23.88 30.86
N SER A 167 2.86 23.72 32.14
CA SER A 167 3.93 23.16 33.01
C SER A 167 4.01 21.66 32.75
N PHE A 168 5.23 21.13 32.76
CA PHE A 168 5.45 19.68 32.54
C PHE A 168 4.65 18.83 33.54
N GLN A 169 4.60 19.25 34.80
CA GLN A 169 3.84 18.54 35.83
C GLN A 169 2.33 18.60 35.58
N SER A 170 1.80 19.75 35.13
CA SER A 170 0.36 19.86 34.85
C SER A 170 -0.06 18.98 33.68
N ASP A 171 0.80 18.79 32.69
CA ASP A 171 0.50 17.88 31.56
C ASP A 171 0.53 16.43 31.99
N ILE A 172 1.45 16.04 32.88
CA ILE A 172 1.49 14.70 33.50
C ILE A 172 0.19 14.45 34.26
N ASP A 173 -0.20 15.38 35.16
CA ASP A 173 -1.40 15.25 35.97
C ASP A 173 -2.66 15.20 35.07
N ALA A 174 -2.72 16.03 34.05
CA ALA A 174 -3.81 16.02 33.08
C ALA A 174 -3.86 14.72 32.26
N CYS A 175 -2.73 14.14 31.83
CA CYS A 175 -2.67 12.85 31.16
C CYS A 175 -3.21 11.73 32.07
N ARG A 176 -2.82 11.74 33.33
CA ARG A 176 -3.32 10.77 34.33
C ARG A 176 -4.83 10.87 34.46
N GLU A 177 -5.37 12.08 34.58
CA GLU A 177 -6.81 12.32 34.79
C GLU A 177 -7.62 12.12 33.50
N GLN A 178 -7.21 12.74 32.40
CA GLN A 178 -8.01 12.79 31.18
C GLN A 178 -7.86 11.55 30.29
N ILE A 179 -6.74 10.82 30.38
CA ILE A 179 -6.51 9.62 29.61
C ILE A 179 -6.61 8.37 30.48
N LEU A 180 -5.65 8.17 31.40
CA LEU A 180 -5.52 6.91 32.11
C LEU A 180 -6.70 6.60 33.02
N ALA A 181 -7.19 7.59 33.78
CA ALA A 181 -8.34 7.42 34.67
C ALA A 181 -9.62 7.18 33.87
N ARG A 182 -9.83 7.87 32.75
CA ARG A 182 -11.03 7.72 31.93
C ARG A 182 -11.09 6.35 31.24
N VAL A 183 -9.98 5.84 30.72
CA VAL A 183 -9.92 4.46 30.19
C VAL A 183 -10.21 3.46 31.29
N SER A 184 -9.69 3.69 32.51
CA SER A 184 -9.97 2.84 33.65
C SER A 184 -11.45 2.85 34.06
N ALA A 185 -12.11 4.02 33.96
CA ALA A 185 -13.53 4.18 34.28
C ALA A 185 -14.43 3.55 33.20
N ALA A 186 -14.07 3.64 31.91
CA ALA A 186 -14.82 3.08 30.80
C ALA A 186 -14.91 1.54 30.87
N SER A 187 -13.86 0.87 31.33
CA SER A 187 -13.88 -0.59 31.52
C SER A 187 -13.12 -1.00 32.78
N PRO A 188 -13.75 -0.90 33.97
CA PRO A 188 -13.08 -1.11 35.27
C PRO A 188 -12.55 -2.52 35.46
N ALA A 189 -13.20 -3.52 34.88
CA ALA A 189 -12.83 -4.94 34.98
C ALA A 189 -11.68 -5.36 34.08
N SER A 190 -11.30 -4.54 33.09
CA SER A 190 -10.23 -4.86 32.14
C SER A 190 -8.85 -4.81 32.79
N VAL A 191 -7.99 -5.73 32.42
CA VAL A 191 -6.55 -5.60 32.66
C VAL A 191 -6.01 -4.51 31.73
N ARG A 192 -5.35 -3.50 32.27
CA ARG A 192 -4.85 -2.35 31.53
C ARG A 192 -3.33 -2.41 31.41
N ARG A 193 -2.83 -2.29 30.17
CA ARG A 193 -1.40 -2.29 29.86
C ARG A 193 -0.99 -1.02 29.15
N PHE A 194 0.16 -0.49 29.53
CA PHE A 194 0.79 0.66 28.90
C PHE A 194 2.10 0.18 28.28
N ILE A 195 2.14 0.07 26.95
CA ILE A 195 3.37 -0.22 26.19
C ILE A 195 4.12 1.09 25.98
N VAL A 196 5.43 1.00 25.94
CA VAL A 196 6.32 2.16 25.80
C VAL A 196 6.53 2.51 24.35
N GLY A 197 6.29 3.76 23.97
CA GLY A 197 6.66 4.32 22.68
C GLY A 197 8.00 5.07 22.68
N ASN A 198 8.37 5.59 21.52
CA ASN A 198 9.60 6.37 21.38
C ASN A 198 9.54 7.75 22.06
N HIS A 199 8.36 8.27 22.35
CA HIS A 199 8.20 9.51 23.09
C HIS A 199 8.49 9.29 24.58
N GLU A 200 7.96 8.26 25.20
CA GLU A 200 8.20 7.96 26.61
C GLU A 200 9.63 7.49 26.86
N GLU A 201 10.14 6.57 26.06
CA GLU A 201 11.49 6.05 26.24
C GLU A 201 12.54 6.93 25.56
N GLY A 202 12.35 7.23 24.29
CA GLY A 202 13.36 7.93 23.48
C GLY A 202 13.55 9.39 23.90
N ARG A 203 12.47 10.17 24.09
CA ARG A 203 12.58 11.58 24.48
C ARG A 203 12.94 11.72 25.95
N TRP A 204 12.22 11.02 26.84
CA TRP A 204 12.44 11.11 28.28
C TRP A 204 13.81 10.60 28.72
N LYS A 205 14.15 9.38 28.37
CA LYS A 205 15.47 8.81 28.70
C LYS A 205 16.60 9.62 28.07
N ARG A 206 16.50 9.99 26.78
CA ARG A 206 17.53 10.79 26.12
C ARG A 206 17.73 12.12 26.82
N TYR A 207 16.66 12.79 27.24
CA TYR A 207 16.74 14.05 27.96
C TYR A 207 17.47 13.86 29.32
N LEU A 208 17.05 12.88 30.11
CA LEU A 208 17.70 12.59 31.42
C LEU A 208 19.17 12.23 31.24
N PHE A 209 19.50 11.27 30.39
CA PHE A 209 20.89 10.81 30.22
C PHE A 209 21.80 11.86 29.57
N SER A 210 21.26 12.76 28.75
CA SER A 210 22.07 13.80 28.09
C SER A 210 22.16 15.10 28.91
N ARG A 211 21.19 15.40 29.76
CA ARG A 211 21.10 16.67 30.47
C ARG A 211 21.30 16.55 31.99
N CYS A 212 20.89 15.43 32.57
CA CYS A 212 20.90 15.20 33.98
C CYS A 212 21.32 13.76 34.33
N PRO A 213 22.50 13.28 33.83
CA PRO A 213 22.92 11.88 33.98
C PRO A 213 23.03 11.44 35.45
N GLU A 214 23.33 12.38 36.34
CA GLU A 214 23.53 12.11 37.77
C GLU A 214 22.25 11.65 38.48
N ILE A 215 21.09 12.07 37.98
CA ILE A 215 19.77 11.71 38.52
C ILE A 215 18.99 10.77 37.65
N ALA A 216 19.48 10.44 36.45
CA ALA A 216 18.77 9.60 35.45
C ALA A 216 18.41 8.20 36.00
N GLY A 217 19.15 7.70 36.99
CA GLY A 217 18.90 6.41 37.63
C GLY A 217 17.91 6.44 38.80
N LEU A 218 17.32 7.59 39.14
CA LEU A 218 16.37 7.68 40.25
C LEU A 218 15.05 6.94 39.87
N ARG A 219 14.53 6.12 40.81
CA ARG A 219 13.30 5.34 40.59
C ARG A 219 12.07 6.24 40.36
N CYS A 220 12.00 7.40 40.97
CA CYS A 220 10.91 8.36 40.76
C CYS A 220 10.91 9.00 39.36
N LEU A 221 11.99 8.85 38.60
CA LEU A 221 12.12 9.33 37.22
C LEU A 221 11.92 8.21 36.19
N THR A 222 11.54 7.00 36.60
CA THR A 222 11.04 6.01 35.64
C THR A 222 9.69 6.47 35.09
N MET A 223 9.39 6.16 33.84
CA MET A 223 8.13 6.57 33.22
C MET A 223 6.91 6.02 33.95
N GLU A 224 7.02 4.79 34.45
CA GLU A 224 6.04 4.16 35.31
C GLU A 224 5.71 5.00 36.55
N ALA A 225 6.75 5.52 37.21
CA ALA A 225 6.59 6.34 38.41
C ALA A 225 6.10 7.76 38.08
N VAL A 226 6.62 8.36 36.99
CA VAL A 226 6.21 9.70 36.51
C VAL A 226 4.73 9.73 36.17
N LEU A 227 4.21 8.73 35.46
CA LEU A 227 2.79 8.62 35.13
C LEU A 227 1.95 7.97 36.22
N GLY A 228 2.56 7.45 37.33
CA GLY A 228 1.85 6.79 38.40
C GLY A 228 1.07 5.54 37.98
N LEU A 229 1.59 4.79 37.01
CA LEU A 229 0.87 3.69 36.33
C LEU A 229 0.44 2.60 37.33
N THR A 230 1.37 2.13 38.16
CA THR A 230 1.09 1.09 39.15
C THR A 230 0.02 1.53 40.15
N GLU A 231 0.07 2.79 40.62
CA GLU A 231 -0.90 3.37 41.55
C GLU A 231 -2.31 3.42 40.95
N MET A 232 -2.40 3.63 39.62
CA MET A 232 -3.66 3.68 38.87
C MET A 232 -4.12 2.30 38.41
N GLY A 233 -3.42 1.21 38.74
CA GLY A 233 -3.75 -0.16 38.36
C GLY A 233 -3.42 -0.48 36.88
N TRP A 234 -2.45 0.23 36.31
CA TRP A 234 -1.90 -0.06 34.99
C TRP A 234 -0.67 -0.93 35.09
N ILE A 235 -0.51 -1.87 34.16
CA ILE A 235 0.70 -2.67 34.02
C ILE A 235 1.65 -1.95 33.06
N TRP A 236 2.81 -1.57 33.56
CA TRP A 236 3.90 -1.04 32.75
C TRP A 236 4.50 -2.15 31.89
N GLN A 237 4.51 -1.98 30.56
CA GLN A 237 5.03 -2.94 29.59
C GLN A 237 6.18 -2.28 28.81
N PRO A 238 7.44 -2.40 29.24
CA PRO A 238 8.57 -1.71 28.62
C PRO A 238 9.00 -2.31 27.27
N TYR A 239 8.43 -3.45 26.91
CA TYR A 239 8.70 -4.19 25.69
C TYR A 239 7.40 -4.62 25.04
N GLU A 240 7.52 -5.45 23.99
CA GLU A 240 6.39 -6.07 23.33
C GLU A 240 5.47 -6.83 24.31
N TYR A 241 4.18 -6.78 24.07
CA TYR A 241 3.19 -7.55 24.80
C TYR A 241 2.67 -8.71 23.95
N TRP A 242 2.91 -9.92 24.41
CA TRP A 242 2.44 -11.14 23.77
C TRP A 242 1.00 -11.44 24.19
N VAL A 243 0.04 -11.17 23.27
CA VAL A 243 -1.38 -11.49 23.48
C VAL A 243 -1.62 -13.00 23.38
N THR A 244 -0.88 -13.66 22.48
CA THR A 244 -0.84 -15.12 22.31
C THR A 244 0.60 -15.54 21.97
N ASP A 245 0.88 -16.84 21.93
CA ASP A 245 2.21 -17.37 21.53
C ASP A 245 2.61 -16.98 20.09
N SER A 246 1.67 -16.43 19.29
CA SER A 246 1.87 -16.10 17.88
C SER A 246 1.50 -14.67 17.51
N LEU A 247 1.02 -13.87 18.46
CA LEU A 247 0.66 -12.47 18.25
C LEU A 247 1.22 -11.59 19.37
N CYS A 248 2.05 -10.62 19.01
CA CYS A 248 2.48 -9.56 19.91
C CYS A 248 2.00 -8.19 19.46
N VAL A 249 1.81 -7.29 20.45
CA VAL A 249 1.52 -5.87 20.29
C VAL A 249 2.73 -5.08 20.77
N TYR A 250 3.19 -4.10 20.00
CA TYR A 250 4.32 -3.24 20.33
C TYR A 250 4.34 -2.01 19.43
N HIS A 251 4.94 -0.91 19.88
CA HIS A 251 4.83 0.40 19.25
C HIS A 251 5.58 0.59 17.90
N GLY A 252 6.40 -0.34 17.46
CA GLY A 252 7.00 -0.30 16.10
C GLY A 252 8.20 0.66 15.92
N ASP A 253 8.75 1.24 16.96
CA ASP A 253 9.82 2.25 16.94
C ASP A 253 11.25 1.71 16.86
N ARG A 254 11.46 0.41 17.12
CA ARG A 254 12.80 -0.18 17.35
C ARG A 254 13.60 -0.43 16.09
N HIS A 255 12.98 -0.46 14.93
CA HIS A 255 13.62 -0.74 13.64
C HIS A 255 13.53 0.43 12.65
N THR A 256 13.61 1.67 13.15
CA THR A 256 13.70 2.85 12.29
C THR A 256 15.01 2.80 11.49
N ASN A 257 14.90 2.83 10.17
CA ASN A 257 16.04 3.12 9.31
C ASN A 257 16.57 4.51 9.64
N ALA A 258 17.84 4.78 9.33
CA ALA A 258 18.56 6.04 9.57
C ALA A 258 17.86 7.32 9.02
N LEU A 259 16.71 7.20 8.42
CA LEU A 259 15.90 8.27 7.81
C LEU A 259 14.64 8.64 8.61
N GLY A 260 14.43 8.04 9.78
CA GLY A 260 13.35 8.41 10.71
C GLY A 260 11.95 8.15 10.14
N GLY A 261 11.12 7.49 10.90
CA GLY A 261 9.71 7.32 10.60
C GLY A 261 9.28 5.86 10.49
N GLY A 262 8.25 5.50 11.26
CA GLY A 262 7.54 4.24 11.13
C GLY A 262 7.03 4.09 9.70
N SER A 263 7.29 2.98 9.09
CA SER A 263 6.78 2.63 7.77
C SER A 263 6.45 1.15 7.77
N ALA A 264 5.60 0.71 6.85
CA ALA A 264 5.32 -0.71 6.61
C ALA A 264 6.59 -1.57 6.48
N MET A 265 7.71 -0.94 6.15
CA MET A 265 9.04 -1.55 6.16
C MET A 265 9.50 -1.92 7.56
N SER A 266 9.18 -1.11 8.56
CA SER A 266 9.50 -1.41 9.96
C SER A 266 8.70 -2.60 10.45
N ALA A 267 7.39 -2.58 10.35
CA ALA A 267 6.53 -3.68 10.76
C ALA A 267 6.84 -4.99 10.02
N ARG A 268 7.12 -4.94 8.71
CA ARG A 268 7.52 -6.12 7.96
C ARG A 268 8.88 -6.65 8.37
N LYS A 269 9.86 -5.77 8.58
CA LYS A 269 11.19 -6.16 9.04
C LYS A 269 11.12 -6.79 10.43
N GLU A 270 10.34 -6.19 11.31
CA GLU A 270 10.10 -6.67 12.64
C GLU A 270 9.35 -8.02 12.65
N SER A 271 8.31 -8.18 11.81
CA SER A 271 7.67 -9.47 11.58
C SER A 271 8.64 -10.56 11.10
N ILE A 272 9.67 -10.17 10.33
CA ILE A 272 10.73 -11.09 9.89
C ILE A 272 11.71 -11.39 11.03
N ASP A 273 12.16 -10.35 11.73
CA ASP A 273 13.19 -10.45 12.75
C ASP A 273 12.67 -11.14 14.03
N MET A 274 11.43 -10.81 14.42
CA MET A 274 10.76 -11.42 15.56
C MET A 274 10.07 -12.76 15.23
N GLY A 275 9.87 -13.04 13.97
CA GLY A 275 9.23 -14.26 13.54
C GLY A 275 7.71 -14.34 13.74
N VAL A 276 7.03 -13.19 13.93
CA VAL A 276 5.60 -13.03 14.26
C VAL A 276 4.89 -11.95 13.47
N SER A 277 3.60 -11.71 13.72
CA SER A 277 2.71 -10.83 12.97
C SER A 277 2.69 -9.37 13.49
N THR A 278 2.66 -8.35 12.60
CA THR A 278 2.76 -6.89 12.89
C THR A 278 1.97 -5.96 11.91
N VAL A 279 1.81 -4.62 12.12
CA VAL A 279 0.81 -3.72 11.44
C VAL A 279 1.29 -2.31 10.98
N THR A 280 1.06 -1.77 9.68
CA THR A 280 1.47 -0.45 9.03
C THR A 280 0.77 0.04 7.70
N GLY A 281 0.80 1.33 7.09
CA GLY A 281 0.00 1.91 5.93
C GLY A 281 0.56 2.68 4.68
N HIS A 282 -0.26 3.13 3.53
CA HIS A 282 0.20 3.64 2.16
C HIS A 282 -0.78 4.17 1.06
N CYS A 283 -0.40 5.12 0.04
CA CYS A 283 -1.26 5.81 -0.99
C CYS A 283 -0.78 6.05 -2.46
N PHE A 284 -1.71 6.50 -3.40
CA PHE A 284 -1.52 6.92 -4.80
C PHE A 284 -1.43 8.45 -4.97
N SER A 285 -0.85 8.96 -6.09
CA SER A 285 -0.88 10.39 -6.47
C SER A 285 -2.25 10.84 -7.00
N ASP A 286 -2.55 12.14 -6.92
CA ASP A 286 -3.85 12.75 -7.29
C ASP A 286 -4.22 12.63 -8.77
N ASP A 287 -3.23 12.50 -9.66
CA ASP A 287 -3.40 12.32 -11.10
C ASP A 287 -3.72 10.86 -11.48
N THR A 288 -3.86 9.97 -10.51
CA THR A 288 -4.29 8.58 -10.71
C THR A 288 -5.82 8.51 -10.70
N GLU A 289 -6.39 7.77 -11.65
CA GLU A 289 -7.83 7.51 -11.79
C GLU A 289 -8.13 6.05 -11.46
N ILE A 290 -9.34 5.77 -11.01
CA ILE A 290 -9.82 4.43 -10.66
C ILE A 290 -11.00 4.03 -11.54
N LEU A 291 -11.12 2.76 -11.88
CA LEU A 291 -12.20 2.26 -12.74
C LEU A 291 -13.44 1.90 -11.92
N THR A 292 -14.55 2.56 -12.28
CA THR A 292 -15.90 2.34 -11.71
C THR A 292 -16.87 1.81 -12.80
N PRO A 293 -18.06 1.32 -12.43
CA PRO A 293 -19.09 0.95 -13.41
C PRO A 293 -19.52 2.10 -14.36
N ASP A 294 -19.28 3.35 -13.95
CA ASP A 294 -19.57 4.54 -14.78
C ASP A 294 -18.38 5.00 -15.61
N GLY A 295 -17.23 4.32 -15.51
CA GLY A 295 -15.96 4.63 -16.18
C GLY A 295 -14.88 5.13 -15.22
N TRP A 296 -13.85 5.76 -15.77
CA TRP A 296 -12.72 6.27 -15.02
C TRP A 296 -13.09 7.50 -14.20
N LYS A 297 -12.82 7.47 -12.89
CA LYS A 297 -13.07 8.58 -11.96
C LYS A 297 -11.78 8.97 -11.24
N ARG A 298 -11.64 10.25 -10.93
CA ARG A 298 -10.58 10.75 -10.06
C ARG A 298 -10.96 10.55 -8.59
N HIS A 299 -9.96 10.65 -7.72
CA HIS A 299 -10.13 10.45 -6.29
C HIS A 299 -11.20 11.36 -5.64
N ASP A 300 -11.36 12.59 -6.15
CA ASP A 300 -12.34 13.59 -5.68
C ASP A 300 -13.80 13.26 -6.05
N GLN A 301 -13.99 12.30 -6.96
CA GLN A 301 -15.28 11.84 -7.46
C GLN A 301 -15.70 10.49 -6.84
N ILE A 302 -14.89 9.91 -5.93
CA ILE A 302 -15.15 8.62 -5.27
C ILE A 302 -15.49 8.86 -3.81
N VAL A 303 -16.52 8.19 -3.33
CA VAL A 303 -16.96 8.21 -1.92
C VAL A 303 -17.14 6.78 -1.40
N PRO A 304 -17.10 6.56 -0.09
CA PRO A 304 -17.50 5.28 0.49
C PRO A 304 -18.90 4.87 0.01
N GLY A 305 -19.07 3.60 -0.34
CA GLY A 305 -20.28 3.08 -0.98
C GLY A 305 -20.21 2.99 -2.51
N ASP A 306 -19.31 3.74 -3.17
CA ASP A 306 -19.04 3.57 -4.61
C ASP A 306 -18.45 2.19 -4.89
N VAL A 307 -18.58 1.76 -6.15
CA VAL A 307 -18.11 0.46 -6.61
C VAL A 307 -16.92 0.64 -7.54
N VAL A 308 -15.86 -0.16 -7.37
CA VAL A 308 -14.64 -0.10 -8.17
C VAL A 308 -14.20 -1.48 -8.63
N LEU A 309 -13.44 -1.54 -9.72
CA LEU A 309 -12.95 -2.80 -10.27
C LEU A 309 -11.68 -3.25 -9.53
N THR A 310 -11.64 -4.50 -9.11
CA THR A 310 -10.62 -5.09 -8.26
C THR A 310 -10.16 -6.46 -8.79
N LEU A 311 -9.01 -6.94 -8.31
CA LEU A 311 -8.49 -8.27 -8.54
C LEU A 311 -8.34 -9.01 -7.21
N ASP A 312 -8.84 -10.24 -7.09
CA ASP A 312 -8.47 -11.10 -5.97
C ASP A 312 -7.05 -11.66 -6.17
N ALA A 313 -6.08 -11.00 -5.57
CA ALA A 313 -4.67 -11.37 -5.69
C ALA A 313 -4.30 -12.71 -5.03
N THR A 314 -5.20 -13.30 -4.23
CA THR A 314 -5.03 -14.62 -3.58
C THR A 314 -5.30 -15.77 -4.54
N GLN A 315 -6.11 -15.53 -5.56
CA GLN A 315 -6.46 -16.52 -6.58
C GLN A 315 -5.28 -16.80 -7.54
N PRO A 316 -5.23 -18.00 -8.15
CA PRO A 316 -4.22 -18.31 -9.16
C PRO A 316 -4.25 -17.29 -10.31
N ARG A 317 -3.09 -16.71 -10.66
CA ARG A 317 -2.93 -15.62 -11.65
C ARG A 317 -3.59 -15.84 -13.01
N LYS A 318 -3.73 -17.09 -13.44
CA LYS A 318 -4.34 -17.42 -14.75
C LYS A 318 -5.86 -17.36 -14.72
N THR A 319 -6.44 -17.56 -13.56
CA THR A 319 -7.88 -17.74 -13.37
C THR A 319 -8.50 -16.65 -12.47
N ALA A 320 -7.69 -15.81 -11.83
CA ALA A 320 -8.19 -14.72 -10.99
C ALA A 320 -8.99 -13.72 -11.84
N PRO A 321 -10.32 -13.66 -11.70
CA PRO A 321 -11.13 -12.69 -12.41
C PRO A 321 -11.00 -11.31 -11.75
N LEU A 322 -11.28 -10.27 -12.53
CA LEU A 322 -11.62 -8.96 -11.98
C LEU A 322 -13.07 -9.01 -11.47
N SER A 323 -13.34 -8.27 -10.41
CA SER A 323 -14.67 -8.18 -9.82
C SER A 323 -14.94 -6.79 -9.27
N TRP A 324 -16.21 -6.38 -9.32
CA TRP A 324 -16.67 -5.15 -8.68
C TRP A 324 -16.71 -5.31 -7.17
N ASN A 325 -16.12 -4.36 -6.44
CA ASN A 325 -16.15 -4.33 -4.98
C ASN A 325 -16.52 -2.92 -4.50
N THR A 326 -17.26 -2.85 -3.40
CA THR A 326 -17.63 -1.59 -2.77
C THR A 326 -16.41 -0.96 -2.09
N VAL A 327 -16.27 0.34 -2.23
CA VAL A 327 -15.32 1.16 -1.48
C VAL A 327 -15.85 1.28 -0.04
N GLU A 328 -15.14 0.68 0.90
CA GLU A 328 -15.50 0.70 2.33
C GLU A 328 -15.10 2.02 2.98
N ALA A 329 -13.92 2.54 2.61
CA ALA A 329 -13.40 3.83 3.05
C ALA A 329 -12.59 4.51 1.93
N MET A 330 -12.47 5.83 2.01
CA MET A 330 -11.72 6.63 1.06
C MET A 330 -10.86 7.65 1.80
N TYR A 331 -9.56 7.58 1.57
CA TYR A 331 -8.58 8.42 2.24
C TYR A 331 -7.93 9.40 1.27
N ARG A 332 -7.70 10.65 1.71
CA ARG A 332 -7.07 11.72 0.94
C ARG A 332 -6.24 12.59 1.86
N TYR A 333 -4.99 12.86 1.46
CA TYR A 333 -4.07 13.67 2.27
C TYR A 333 -3.26 14.59 1.38
N GLU A 334 -2.79 15.69 1.95
CA GLU A 334 -1.72 16.47 1.34
C GLU A 334 -0.38 15.77 1.57
N HIS A 335 0.38 15.59 0.52
CA HIS A 335 1.73 15.02 0.56
C HIS A 335 2.73 16.04 0.00
N ASP A 336 3.81 16.27 0.72
CA ASP A 336 4.96 17.07 0.25
C ASP A 336 6.25 16.28 0.55
N GLY A 337 6.74 15.53 -0.41
CA GLY A 337 7.89 14.67 -0.24
C GLY A 337 8.24 13.86 -1.49
N GLU A 338 9.13 12.90 -1.35
CA GLU A 338 9.47 11.99 -2.46
C GLU A 338 8.44 10.87 -2.59
N MET A 339 8.08 10.57 -3.83
CA MET A 339 7.28 9.41 -4.20
C MET A 339 8.07 8.48 -5.13
N VAL A 340 7.74 7.21 -5.11
CA VAL A 340 8.34 6.22 -6.00
C VAL A 340 7.52 6.16 -7.28
N ARG A 341 8.18 6.43 -8.41
CA ARG A 341 7.60 6.19 -9.72
C ARG A 341 8.12 4.89 -10.31
N VAL A 342 7.21 4.07 -10.82
CA VAL A 342 7.54 2.94 -11.67
C VAL A 342 6.96 3.17 -13.07
N LYS A 343 7.85 3.30 -14.06
CA LYS A 343 7.49 3.55 -15.46
C LYS A 343 8.11 2.50 -16.37
N ALA A 344 7.27 1.72 -17.03
CA ALA A 344 7.67 0.72 -18.00
C ALA A 344 6.72 0.73 -19.18
N HIS A 345 6.93 -0.13 -20.18
CA HIS A 345 6.06 -0.15 -21.35
C HIS A 345 4.60 -0.49 -20.96
N GLY A 346 3.73 0.51 -20.98
CA GLY A 346 2.30 0.42 -20.63
C GLY A 346 2.01 0.50 -19.15
N LEU A 347 2.99 0.83 -18.31
CA LEU A 347 2.87 1.04 -16.88
C LEU A 347 3.39 2.44 -16.52
N ASP A 348 2.63 3.20 -15.74
CA ASP A 348 3.08 4.44 -15.09
C ASP A 348 2.32 4.59 -13.77
N LEU A 349 3.00 4.38 -12.65
CA LEU A 349 2.46 4.60 -11.32
C LEU A 349 3.37 5.56 -10.56
N LEU A 350 2.79 6.46 -9.79
CA LEU A 350 3.46 7.30 -8.82
C LEU A 350 2.78 7.08 -7.48
N VAL A 351 3.53 6.53 -6.54
CA VAL A 351 2.99 6.05 -5.27
C VAL A 351 3.92 6.40 -4.12
N THR A 352 3.38 6.46 -2.92
CA THR A 352 4.19 6.63 -1.72
C THR A 352 5.13 5.43 -1.52
N GLU A 353 6.24 5.61 -0.82
CA GLU A 353 7.30 4.60 -0.68
C GLU A 353 6.80 3.26 -0.16
N GLY A 354 5.88 3.29 0.73
CA GLY A 354 5.34 2.10 1.30
C GLY A 354 4.24 1.43 0.48
N HIS A 355 3.67 2.08 -0.54
CA HIS A 355 2.55 1.56 -1.33
C HIS A 355 2.78 0.14 -1.85
N GLY A 356 1.81 -0.74 -1.59
CA GLY A 356 1.87 -2.14 -2.02
C GLY A 356 1.75 -2.29 -3.54
N LEU A 357 2.77 -2.86 -4.16
CA LEU A 357 2.78 -3.17 -5.58
C LEU A 357 2.56 -4.67 -5.81
N LEU A 358 1.69 -5.01 -6.74
CA LEU A 358 1.50 -6.38 -7.21
C LEU A 358 2.55 -6.75 -8.24
N TRP A 359 3.24 -7.88 -8.05
CA TRP A 359 4.27 -8.32 -8.97
C TRP A 359 4.43 -9.85 -9.01
N GLN A 360 5.15 -10.31 -10.02
CA GLN A 360 5.66 -11.68 -10.12
C GLN A 360 7.10 -11.69 -10.65
N ALA A 361 7.88 -12.71 -10.27
CA ALA A 361 9.20 -12.95 -10.85
C ALA A 361 9.08 -13.41 -12.31
N GLY A 362 10.00 -12.95 -13.16
CA GLY A 362 10.17 -13.51 -14.51
C GLY A 362 10.76 -14.93 -14.44
N HIS A 363 10.54 -15.69 -15.50
CA HIS A 363 11.24 -16.97 -15.66
C HIS A 363 12.73 -16.67 -15.86
N GLY A 364 13.60 -17.14 -14.95
CA GLY A 364 15.05 -17.11 -15.11
C GLY A 364 15.49 -17.87 -16.37
N LYS A 365 16.66 -17.57 -16.91
CA LYS A 365 17.26 -18.35 -18.01
C LYS A 365 17.33 -19.83 -17.59
N ARG A 366 17.11 -20.73 -18.56
CA ARG A 366 17.22 -22.19 -18.36
C ARG A 366 18.58 -22.50 -17.74
N GLY A 367 18.64 -22.83 -16.43
CA GLY A 367 19.91 -23.11 -15.73
C GLY A 367 20.10 -22.39 -14.39
N GLU A 368 19.54 -21.21 -14.20
CA GLU A 368 19.49 -20.55 -12.90
C GLU A 368 18.24 -21.05 -12.15
N GLY A 369 18.45 -21.59 -10.96
CA GLY A 369 17.44 -22.30 -10.17
C GLY A 369 16.08 -21.59 -10.22
N ARG A 370 15.05 -22.33 -10.57
CA ARG A 370 13.66 -21.86 -10.62
C ARG A 370 13.33 -21.14 -9.31
N GLY A 371 13.24 -19.81 -9.35
CA GLY A 371 12.76 -19.04 -8.21
C GLY A 371 11.43 -19.61 -7.77
N ARG A 372 11.34 -20.08 -6.51
CA ARG A 372 10.12 -20.61 -5.92
C ARG A 372 9.05 -19.54 -6.01
N GLY A 373 8.03 -19.76 -6.79
CA GLY A 373 6.91 -18.84 -6.97
C GLY A 373 6.45 -18.57 -8.41
N SER A 374 7.05 -19.21 -9.42
CA SER A 374 6.73 -18.99 -10.84
C SER A 374 5.80 -20.04 -11.47
N GLY A 375 5.17 -20.91 -10.68
CA GLY A 375 4.21 -21.89 -11.17
C GLY A 375 2.84 -21.29 -11.56
N PRO A 376 2.07 -21.94 -12.45
CA PRO A 376 0.76 -21.45 -12.89
C PRO A 376 -0.31 -21.40 -11.78
N GLY A 377 -0.07 -22.02 -10.62
CA GLY A 377 -0.98 -22.05 -9.46
C GLY A 377 -0.62 -21.02 -8.36
N VAL A 378 0.35 -20.13 -8.57
CA VAL A 378 0.77 -19.15 -7.56
C VAL A 378 0.08 -17.82 -7.84
N GLY A 379 -0.47 -17.20 -6.80
CA GLY A 379 -1.08 -15.85 -6.85
C GLY A 379 -0.06 -14.73 -7.11
N TRP A 380 -0.52 -13.50 -7.09
CA TRP A 380 0.33 -12.32 -7.14
C TRP A 380 1.04 -12.09 -5.81
N THR A 381 2.28 -11.64 -5.84
CA THR A 381 3.03 -11.23 -4.65
C THR A 381 2.85 -9.73 -4.43
N ARG A 382 2.62 -9.31 -3.19
CA ARG A 382 2.60 -7.90 -2.80
C ARG A 382 3.95 -7.51 -2.23
N MET A 383 4.42 -6.29 -2.52
CA MET A 383 5.67 -5.75 -1.98
C MET A 383 5.61 -4.23 -1.98
N PRO A 384 6.09 -3.53 -0.93
CA PRO A 384 6.16 -2.08 -0.90
C PRO A 384 6.99 -1.51 -2.06
N ALA A 385 6.62 -0.31 -2.52
CA ALA A 385 7.30 0.36 -3.63
C ALA A 385 8.78 0.65 -3.31
N SER A 386 9.09 1.01 -2.06
CA SER A 386 10.47 1.20 -1.59
C SER A 386 11.33 -0.04 -1.69
N GLU A 387 10.79 -1.22 -1.36
CA GLU A 387 11.50 -2.50 -1.51
C GLU A 387 11.59 -2.96 -2.97
N MET A 388 10.61 -2.57 -3.78
CA MET A 388 10.57 -2.90 -5.20
C MET A 388 11.48 -1.98 -6.02
N TYR A 389 11.85 -0.81 -5.49
CA TYR A 389 12.67 0.18 -6.15
C TYR A 389 13.98 -0.40 -6.72
N GLY A 390 14.22 -0.16 -8.00
CA GLY A 390 15.40 -0.65 -8.71
C GLY A 390 15.41 -2.14 -9.05
N LYS A 391 14.37 -2.92 -8.68
CA LYS A 391 14.31 -4.35 -9.03
C LYS A 391 13.92 -4.55 -10.49
N GLU A 392 14.76 -5.30 -11.20
CA GLU A 392 14.57 -5.67 -12.59
C GLU A 392 13.78 -6.98 -12.73
N ASN A 393 13.26 -7.22 -13.95
CA ASN A 393 12.58 -8.46 -14.30
C ASN A 393 11.39 -8.77 -13.37
N ARG A 394 10.67 -7.73 -12.95
CA ARG A 394 9.41 -7.87 -12.22
C ARG A 394 8.26 -7.57 -13.18
N TYR A 395 7.23 -8.39 -13.11
CA TYR A 395 6.06 -8.31 -13.97
C TYR A 395 4.88 -7.79 -13.16
N PHE A 396 4.27 -6.71 -13.62
CA PHE A 396 3.15 -6.02 -12.98
C PHE A 396 1.87 -6.30 -13.74
N PRO A 397 0.73 -6.60 -13.09
CA PRO A 397 -0.56 -6.79 -13.77
C PRO A 397 -1.10 -5.44 -14.27
N LEU A 398 -1.55 -5.41 -15.53
CA LEU A 398 -2.11 -4.21 -16.16
C LEU A 398 -3.56 -4.38 -16.57
N ALA A 399 -4.05 -5.62 -16.68
CA ALA A 399 -5.38 -5.97 -17.15
C ALA A 399 -5.75 -7.37 -16.61
N GLY A 400 -7.04 -7.68 -16.64
CA GLY A 400 -7.56 -8.99 -16.26
C GLY A 400 -8.88 -9.29 -16.99
N HIS A 401 -9.51 -10.38 -16.66
CA HIS A 401 -10.78 -10.80 -17.25
C HIS A 401 -11.92 -10.47 -16.28
N HIS A 402 -12.95 -9.83 -16.78
CA HIS A 402 -14.16 -9.52 -16.04
C HIS A 402 -15.38 -9.82 -16.90
N ASP A 403 -16.23 -10.70 -16.41
CA ASP A 403 -17.47 -11.08 -17.08
C ASP A 403 -18.67 -10.50 -16.34
N GLU A 404 -19.62 -10.03 -17.11
CA GLU A 404 -20.92 -9.49 -16.68
C GLU A 404 -22.05 -10.35 -17.24
N CYS A 405 -23.26 -10.14 -16.78
CA CYS A 405 -24.43 -10.84 -17.29
C CYS A 405 -24.74 -10.56 -18.78
N GLY A 406 -24.09 -9.55 -19.34
CA GLY A 406 -24.23 -9.16 -20.73
C GLY A 406 -25.46 -8.30 -21.03
N LEU A 407 -25.46 -7.73 -22.24
CA LEU A 407 -26.60 -6.99 -22.78
C LEU A 407 -27.61 -7.96 -23.40
N PRO A 408 -28.93 -7.65 -23.39
CA PRO A 408 -29.95 -8.44 -24.09
C PRO A 408 -29.88 -8.20 -25.60
N LEU A 409 -28.67 -8.25 -26.14
CA LEU A 409 -28.33 -8.03 -27.57
C LEU A 409 -27.56 -9.23 -28.10
N ASN A 410 -27.80 -9.60 -29.34
CA ASN A 410 -26.94 -10.56 -30.01
C ASN A 410 -25.59 -9.93 -30.42
N THR A 411 -24.64 -10.76 -30.77
CA THR A 411 -23.27 -10.32 -31.14
C THR A 411 -23.26 -9.30 -32.27
N SER A 412 -24.10 -9.47 -33.32
CA SER A 412 -24.19 -8.53 -34.41
C SER A 412 -24.75 -7.18 -34.00
N GLN A 413 -25.72 -7.15 -33.09
CA GLN A 413 -26.23 -5.89 -32.55
C GLN A 413 -25.15 -5.14 -31.75
N VAL A 414 -24.37 -5.84 -30.95
CA VAL A 414 -23.22 -5.25 -30.23
C VAL A 414 -22.18 -4.70 -31.23
N ARG A 415 -21.89 -5.40 -32.30
CA ARG A 415 -20.96 -4.95 -33.33
C ARG A 415 -21.51 -3.72 -34.09
N VAL A 416 -22.82 -3.66 -34.36
CA VAL A 416 -23.46 -2.47 -34.95
C VAL A 416 -23.33 -1.25 -34.04
N LEU A 417 -23.41 -1.37 -32.70
CA LEU A 417 -23.14 -0.25 -31.79
C LEU A 417 -21.72 0.29 -31.96
N ALA A 418 -20.72 -0.60 -32.12
CA ALA A 418 -19.34 -0.21 -32.36
C ALA A 418 -19.19 0.53 -33.71
N TRP A 419 -19.80 0.03 -34.80
CA TRP A 419 -19.82 0.68 -36.09
C TRP A 419 -20.44 2.08 -36.02
N VAL A 420 -21.59 2.22 -35.32
CA VAL A 420 -22.25 3.52 -35.14
C VAL A 420 -21.38 4.47 -34.32
N MET A 421 -20.75 3.98 -33.26
CA MET A 421 -19.90 4.80 -32.43
C MET A 421 -18.67 5.29 -33.20
N ALA A 422 -18.03 4.44 -34.00
CA ALA A 422 -16.88 4.79 -34.83
C ALA A 422 -17.28 5.70 -36.00
N GLU A 423 -17.99 5.18 -36.99
CA GLU A 423 -18.25 5.77 -38.30
C GLU A 423 -19.68 6.32 -38.47
N GLY A 424 -20.50 6.20 -37.44
CA GLY A 424 -21.88 6.66 -37.48
C GLY A 424 -22.03 8.18 -37.40
N ASN A 425 -23.15 8.65 -37.96
CA ASN A 425 -23.67 9.99 -37.74
C ASN A 425 -25.16 9.87 -37.36
N ILE A 426 -25.54 10.52 -36.29
CA ILE A 426 -26.90 10.52 -35.75
C ILE A 426 -27.52 11.90 -36.00
N SER A 427 -28.64 11.98 -36.69
CA SER A 427 -29.33 13.26 -36.89
C SER A 427 -29.92 13.74 -35.57
N LYS A 428 -29.91 15.07 -35.36
CA LYS A 428 -30.48 15.70 -34.16
C LYS A 428 -31.98 16.04 -34.27
N ASP A 429 -32.66 15.47 -35.26
CA ASP A 429 -34.07 15.70 -35.51
C ASP A 429 -34.99 15.00 -34.50
N LYS A 430 -36.30 15.36 -34.47
CA LYS A 430 -37.29 14.71 -33.60
C LYS A 430 -37.40 13.19 -33.81
N ASN A 431 -37.05 12.69 -35.01
CA ASN A 431 -36.93 11.28 -35.33
C ASN A 431 -35.49 11.01 -35.77
N PRO A 432 -34.57 10.75 -34.81
CA PRO A 432 -33.15 10.61 -35.12
C PRO A 432 -32.93 9.43 -36.10
N CYS A 433 -32.15 9.70 -37.14
CA CYS A 433 -31.73 8.72 -38.13
C CYS A 433 -30.25 8.45 -37.96
N VAL A 434 -29.90 7.17 -37.96
CA VAL A 434 -28.50 6.72 -37.88
C VAL A 434 -28.01 6.49 -39.32
N ARG A 435 -26.84 7.05 -39.65
CA ARG A 435 -26.11 6.84 -40.89
C ARG A 435 -24.74 6.33 -40.61
N ILE A 436 -24.27 5.31 -41.31
CA ILE A 436 -22.90 4.81 -41.22
C ILE A 436 -22.24 5.04 -42.58
N SER A 437 -21.05 5.66 -42.59
CA SER A 437 -20.27 5.86 -43.82
C SER A 437 -19.10 4.90 -43.79
N GLN A 438 -18.97 4.05 -44.84
CA GLN A 438 -17.86 3.09 -44.89
C GLN A 438 -17.29 3.02 -46.30
N SER A 439 -15.95 2.95 -46.40
CA SER A 439 -15.22 2.69 -47.64
C SER A 439 -15.09 1.19 -47.89
N ASP A 440 -15.07 0.80 -49.17
CA ASP A 440 -14.85 -0.59 -49.58
C ASP A 440 -13.34 -0.90 -49.54
N TYR A 441 -12.84 -1.06 -48.31
CA TYR A 441 -11.44 -1.34 -48.01
C TYR A 441 -11.32 -2.59 -47.16
N ASP A 442 -10.45 -3.52 -47.51
CA ASP A 442 -10.03 -4.71 -46.76
C ASP A 442 -11.20 -5.53 -46.15
N GLY A 443 -12.34 -5.61 -46.85
CA GLY A 443 -13.52 -6.36 -46.41
C GLY A 443 -14.39 -5.66 -45.36
N HIS A 444 -14.11 -4.38 -45.02
CA HIS A 444 -14.86 -3.64 -44.01
C HIS A 444 -16.34 -3.46 -44.40
N LEU A 445 -16.61 -3.28 -45.68
CA LEU A 445 -17.97 -3.13 -46.16
C LEU A 445 -18.80 -4.41 -45.98
N GLU A 446 -18.23 -5.56 -46.36
CA GLU A 446 -18.85 -6.87 -46.16
C GLU A 446 -19.11 -7.18 -44.69
N ALA A 447 -18.15 -6.84 -43.83
CA ALA A 447 -18.26 -7.00 -42.37
C ALA A 447 -19.42 -6.16 -41.80
N LEU A 448 -19.54 -4.88 -42.19
CA LEU A 448 -20.65 -4.02 -41.81
C LEU A 448 -22.00 -4.58 -42.27
N GLU A 449 -22.10 -5.00 -43.55
CA GLU A 449 -23.34 -5.57 -44.08
C GLU A 449 -23.75 -6.87 -43.37
N ALA A 450 -22.79 -7.71 -43.03
CA ALA A 450 -23.03 -8.94 -42.28
C ALA A 450 -23.55 -8.61 -40.87
N ASP A 451 -22.94 -7.63 -40.18
CA ASP A 451 -23.35 -7.19 -38.85
C ASP A 451 -24.76 -6.55 -38.88
N LEU A 452 -25.06 -5.67 -39.85
CA LEU A 452 -26.40 -5.08 -40.02
C LEU A 452 -27.47 -6.14 -40.26
N ARG A 453 -27.17 -7.13 -41.09
CA ARG A 453 -28.09 -8.26 -41.39
C ARG A 453 -28.31 -9.12 -40.14
N GLY A 454 -27.22 -9.49 -39.45
CA GLY A 454 -27.31 -10.31 -38.22
C GLY A 454 -28.01 -9.58 -37.06
N ALA A 455 -27.95 -8.25 -37.05
CA ALA A 455 -28.63 -7.39 -36.10
C ALA A 455 -30.13 -7.17 -36.42
N GLY A 456 -30.59 -7.62 -37.59
CA GLY A 456 -31.95 -7.36 -38.06
C GLY A 456 -32.23 -5.88 -38.42
N VAL A 457 -31.17 -5.11 -38.73
CA VAL A 457 -31.27 -3.68 -39.04
C VAL A 457 -31.47 -3.50 -40.57
N GLU A 458 -32.64 -2.96 -40.96
CA GLU A 458 -32.93 -2.57 -42.30
C GLU A 458 -32.22 -1.25 -42.68
N TYR A 459 -31.71 -1.15 -43.89
CA TYR A 459 -31.00 0.03 -44.36
C TYR A 459 -31.21 0.30 -45.82
N VAL A 460 -30.89 1.53 -46.25
CA VAL A 460 -30.74 1.89 -47.66
C VAL A 460 -29.29 2.29 -47.89
N LYS A 461 -28.63 1.58 -48.81
CA LYS A 461 -27.23 1.81 -49.21
C LYS A 461 -27.17 2.76 -50.38
N HIS A 462 -26.37 3.80 -50.27
CA HIS A 462 -26.09 4.76 -51.35
C HIS A 462 -24.59 4.85 -51.58
N GLN A 463 -24.15 4.83 -52.81
CA GLN A 463 -22.75 5.12 -53.13
C GLN A 463 -22.49 6.62 -52.93
N ARG A 464 -21.47 6.95 -52.18
CA ARG A 464 -21.04 8.32 -51.89
C ARG A 464 -19.90 8.78 -52.79
N TYR A 465 -18.91 7.93 -52.98
CA TYR A 465 -17.75 8.17 -53.81
C TYR A 465 -17.44 6.92 -54.65
N THR A 466 -16.84 7.16 -55.82
CA THR A 466 -16.31 6.10 -56.68
C THR A 466 -14.79 6.12 -56.64
N ALA A 467 -14.15 4.97 -56.60
CA ALA A 467 -12.69 4.83 -56.67
C ALA A 467 -12.15 5.57 -57.90
N GLY A 468 -11.07 6.30 -57.76
CA GLY A 468 -10.48 7.14 -58.81
C GLY A 468 -11.10 8.54 -58.94
N SER A 469 -12.22 8.85 -58.27
CA SER A 469 -12.79 10.22 -58.28
C SER A 469 -11.95 11.21 -57.46
N VAL A 470 -12.08 12.49 -57.82
CA VAL A 470 -11.47 13.60 -57.04
C VAL A 470 -12.58 14.44 -56.45
N GLU A 471 -12.66 14.51 -55.13
CA GLU A 471 -13.66 15.30 -54.44
C GLU A 471 -12.99 16.21 -53.43
N HIS A 472 -13.33 17.51 -53.43
CA HIS A 472 -12.73 18.54 -52.62
C HIS A 472 -11.17 18.55 -52.66
N GLY A 473 -10.61 18.23 -53.88
CA GLY A 473 -9.16 18.18 -54.07
C GLY A 473 -8.45 16.92 -53.52
N GLN A 474 -9.22 15.92 -53.06
CA GLN A 474 -8.69 14.64 -52.59
C GLN A 474 -9.02 13.50 -53.51
N HIS A 475 -8.02 12.71 -53.91
CA HIS A 475 -8.21 11.45 -54.63
C HIS A 475 -8.86 10.38 -53.74
N ARG A 476 -9.88 9.71 -54.23
CA ARG A 476 -10.55 8.59 -53.55
C ARG A 476 -10.00 7.28 -54.06
N ASN A 477 -9.32 6.54 -53.19
CA ASN A 477 -8.68 5.28 -53.57
C ASN A 477 -9.68 4.10 -53.61
N TYR A 478 -10.81 4.23 -52.93
CA TYR A 478 -11.82 3.18 -52.74
C TYR A 478 -13.24 3.74 -52.99
N ASP A 479 -14.14 2.88 -53.36
CA ASP A 479 -15.58 3.19 -53.33
C ASP A 479 -16.01 3.43 -51.88
N ALA A 480 -16.90 4.36 -51.66
CA ALA A 480 -17.44 4.62 -50.34
C ALA A 480 -18.98 4.70 -50.38
N TYR A 481 -19.59 4.17 -49.34
CA TYR A 481 -21.04 4.04 -49.26
C TYR A 481 -21.56 4.66 -47.95
N ILE A 482 -22.83 5.11 -48.00
CA ILE A 482 -23.60 5.56 -46.86
C ILE A 482 -24.75 4.57 -46.63
N PHE A 483 -24.84 4.06 -45.43
CA PHE A 483 -25.94 3.20 -44.97
C PHE A 483 -26.88 4.07 -44.13
N ASN A 484 -28.08 4.34 -44.65
CA ASN A 484 -29.14 5.01 -43.90
C ASN A 484 -29.99 3.95 -43.20
N LEU A 485 -29.83 3.80 -41.90
CA LEU A 485 -30.56 2.79 -41.14
C LEU A 485 -32.03 3.19 -41.00
N ARG A 486 -32.93 2.22 -41.15
CA ARG A 486 -34.37 2.43 -40.97
C ARG A 486 -34.68 2.64 -39.49
N VAL A 487 -35.34 3.74 -39.12
CA VAL A 487 -35.61 4.15 -37.74
C VAL A 487 -36.30 3.05 -36.95
N LYS A 488 -37.25 2.32 -37.55
CA LYS A 488 -38.00 1.26 -36.89
C LYS A 488 -37.09 0.12 -36.38
N SER A 489 -36.12 -0.31 -37.19
CA SER A 489 -35.23 -1.43 -36.88
C SER A 489 -33.96 -1.02 -36.11
N SER A 490 -33.65 0.28 -36.01
CA SER A 490 -32.44 0.81 -35.36
C SER A 490 -32.69 1.61 -34.08
N ARG A 491 -33.98 1.73 -33.64
CA ARG A 491 -34.34 2.58 -32.49
C ARG A 491 -33.67 2.13 -31.15
N TRP A 492 -33.42 0.84 -30.99
CA TRP A 492 -32.75 0.25 -29.83
C TRP A 492 -31.34 0.79 -29.61
N ILE A 493 -30.67 1.33 -30.67
CA ILE A 493 -29.30 1.91 -30.56
C ILE A 493 -29.27 3.05 -29.51
N PHE A 494 -30.38 3.80 -29.41
CA PHE A 494 -30.47 4.94 -28.49
C PHE A 494 -30.62 4.57 -27.02
N GLU A 495 -30.73 3.29 -26.68
CA GLU A 495 -30.64 2.79 -25.33
C GLU A 495 -29.18 2.73 -24.84
N TYR A 496 -28.22 2.74 -25.78
CA TYR A 496 -26.80 2.56 -25.53
C TYR A 496 -25.92 3.73 -25.99
N LEU A 497 -26.38 4.53 -26.93
CA LEU A 497 -25.66 5.70 -27.47
C LEU A 497 -26.64 6.89 -27.57
N ASP A 498 -26.16 8.06 -27.11
CA ASP A 498 -26.93 9.31 -27.31
C ASP A 498 -26.78 9.85 -28.73
N ALA A 499 -27.49 10.95 -29.07
CA ALA A 499 -27.42 11.60 -30.36
C ALA A 499 -26.04 12.17 -30.71
N SER A 500 -25.15 12.30 -29.75
CA SER A 500 -23.75 12.70 -29.93
C SER A 500 -22.82 11.49 -30.01
N LYS A 501 -23.35 10.27 -29.98
CA LYS A 501 -22.64 9.00 -29.93
C LYS A 501 -21.89 8.79 -28.60
N THR A 502 -22.29 9.49 -27.53
CA THR A 502 -21.72 9.28 -26.20
C THR A 502 -22.19 7.93 -25.66
N PRO A 503 -21.30 7.07 -25.19
CA PRO A 503 -21.66 5.81 -24.57
C PRO A 503 -22.52 6.04 -23.31
N LEU A 504 -23.70 5.43 -23.25
CA LEU A 504 -24.57 5.46 -22.08
C LEU A 504 -24.20 4.34 -21.11
N ALA A 505 -24.54 4.49 -19.84
CA ALA A 505 -24.21 3.55 -18.76
C ALA A 505 -24.56 2.07 -19.08
N PRO A 506 -25.72 1.74 -19.71
CA PRO A 506 -26.03 0.35 -20.05
C PRO A 506 -24.98 -0.33 -20.92
N LEU A 507 -24.32 0.41 -21.84
CA LEU A 507 -23.31 -0.15 -22.74
C LEU A 507 -22.11 -0.77 -22.00
N ARG A 508 -21.82 -0.36 -20.77
CA ARG A 508 -20.71 -0.88 -19.96
C ARG A 508 -20.99 -2.26 -19.34
N ARG A 509 -22.24 -2.75 -19.41
CA ARG A 509 -22.65 -4.05 -18.84
C ARG A 509 -22.51 -5.23 -19.83
N MET A 510 -21.69 -5.07 -20.85
CA MET A 510 -21.40 -6.14 -21.80
C MET A 510 -20.74 -7.34 -21.12
N SER A 511 -21.09 -8.56 -21.53
CA SER A 511 -20.32 -9.77 -21.22
C SER A 511 -18.92 -9.71 -21.86
N GLU A 512 -17.99 -10.56 -21.41
CA GLU A 512 -16.63 -10.58 -21.96
C GLU A 512 -16.65 -10.81 -23.48
N ASP A 513 -17.45 -11.77 -23.98
CA ASP A 513 -17.60 -12.03 -25.42
C ASP A 513 -18.17 -10.83 -26.17
N GLN A 514 -19.11 -10.12 -25.57
CA GLN A 514 -19.68 -8.91 -26.17
C GLN A 514 -18.63 -7.77 -26.19
N MET A 515 -17.83 -7.60 -25.14
CA MET A 515 -16.74 -6.62 -25.12
C MET A 515 -15.70 -6.89 -26.20
N VAL A 516 -15.31 -8.15 -26.40
CA VAL A 516 -14.39 -8.57 -27.47
C VAL A 516 -15.01 -8.26 -28.85
N ALA A 517 -16.27 -8.64 -29.07
CA ALA A 517 -16.97 -8.39 -30.35
C ALA A 517 -17.08 -6.89 -30.64
N PHE A 518 -17.35 -6.06 -29.61
CA PHE A 518 -17.41 -4.60 -29.74
C PHE A 518 -16.05 -4.01 -30.13
N LEU A 519 -14.99 -4.40 -29.43
CA LEU A 519 -13.62 -3.94 -29.71
C LEU A 519 -13.18 -4.33 -31.11
N ASP A 520 -13.44 -5.56 -31.56
CA ASP A 520 -13.09 -6.05 -32.87
C ASP A 520 -13.83 -5.26 -33.98
N ALA A 521 -15.12 -5.01 -33.82
CA ALA A 521 -15.90 -4.22 -34.77
C ALA A 521 -15.44 -2.76 -34.82
N TYR A 522 -15.13 -2.15 -33.65
CA TYR A 522 -14.62 -0.77 -33.62
C TYR A 522 -13.25 -0.65 -34.30
N VAL A 523 -12.35 -1.61 -34.06
CA VAL A 523 -11.02 -1.65 -34.71
C VAL A 523 -11.17 -1.85 -36.22
N THR A 524 -12.12 -2.67 -36.66
CA THR A 524 -12.42 -2.85 -38.09
C THR A 524 -12.95 -1.55 -38.69
N ALA A 525 -13.80 -0.81 -37.97
CA ALA A 525 -14.41 0.44 -38.45
C ALA A 525 -13.40 1.59 -38.59
N ASP A 526 -12.67 1.89 -37.51
CA ASP A 526 -11.81 3.08 -37.41
C ASP A 526 -10.48 2.79 -36.66
N GLY A 527 -9.95 1.59 -36.79
CA GLY A 527 -8.70 1.19 -36.18
C GLY A 527 -7.67 0.69 -37.17
N SER A 528 -6.55 0.24 -36.65
CA SER A 528 -5.51 -0.46 -37.39
C SER A 528 -4.91 -1.60 -36.59
N VAL A 529 -4.54 -2.68 -37.24
CA VAL A 529 -3.90 -3.85 -36.65
C VAL A 529 -2.43 -3.91 -37.07
N ASN A 530 -1.52 -3.96 -36.10
CA ASN A 530 -0.11 -4.18 -36.40
C ASN A 530 0.15 -5.70 -36.48
N LYS A 531 0.27 -6.22 -37.72
CA LYS A 531 0.51 -7.65 -38.00
C LYS A 531 1.87 -8.17 -37.48
N GLN A 532 2.80 -7.28 -37.11
CA GLN A 532 4.14 -7.63 -36.60
C GLN A 532 4.20 -7.75 -35.07
N ALA A 533 3.16 -7.37 -34.37
CA ALA A 533 3.12 -7.41 -32.90
C ALA A 533 1.92 -8.25 -32.43
N ILE A 534 2.10 -8.93 -31.30
CA ILE A 534 1.07 -9.82 -30.73
C ILE A 534 -0.18 -9.00 -30.39
N ASP A 535 -1.25 -9.20 -31.19
CA ASP A 535 -2.56 -8.60 -30.99
C ASP A 535 -2.51 -7.07 -30.72
N ALA A 536 -1.68 -6.36 -31.50
CA ALA A 536 -1.51 -4.93 -31.37
C ALA A 536 -2.50 -4.19 -32.26
N ARG A 537 -3.38 -3.44 -31.63
CA ARG A 537 -4.43 -2.65 -32.26
C ARG A 537 -4.23 -1.19 -31.92
N GLN A 538 -4.48 -0.28 -32.83
CA GLN A 538 -4.43 1.16 -32.61
C GLN A 538 -5.73 1.82 -33.06
N ILE A 539 -6.24 2.72 -32.23
CA ILE A 539 -7.42 3.51 -32.47
C ILE A 539 -7.06 4.98 -32.23
N ALA A 540 -7.44 5.86 -33.14
CA ALA A 540 -7.24 7.30 -32.98
C ALA A 540 -8.59 8.01 -33.03
N SER A 541 -8.88 8.83 -32.00
CA SER A 541 -10.13 9.59 -31.92
C SER A 541 -9.91 10.94 -31.25
N ASN A 542 -10.67 11.94 -31.65
CA ASN A 542 -10.75 13.21 -30.95
C ASN A 542 -11.74 13.16 -29.73
N ARG A 543 -12.41 12.03 -29.55
CA ARG A 543 -13.41 11.78 -28.52
C ARG A 543 -12.78 11.03 -27.34
N SER A 544 -12.60 11.73 -26.21
CA SER A 544 -12.06 11.10 -24.99
C SER A 544 -13.01 10.04 -24.42
N ASP A 545 -14.32 10.28 -24.44
CA ASP A 545 -15.35 9.36 -23.94
C ASP A 545 -15.36 8.01 -24.69
N HIS A 546 -15.12 8.02 -26.00
CA HIS A 546 -14.93 6.78 -26.77
C HIS A 546 -13.66 6.04 -26.35
N ILE A 547 -12.55 6.77 -26.27
CA ILE A 547 -11.25 6.20 -25.88
C ILE A 547 -11.28 5.65 -24.44
N ASP A 548 -11.97 6.32 -23.53
CA ASP A 548 -12.13 5.87 -22.14
C ASP A 548 -12.90 4.55 -22.07
N LEU A 549 -14.03 4.44 -22.80
CA LEU A 549 -14.77 3.18 -22.89
C LEU A 549 -13.90 2.06 -23.50
N LEU A 550 -13.26 2.33 -24.64
CA LEU A 550 -12.46 1.31 -25.34
C LEU A 550 -11.26 0.84 -24.49
N GLN A 551 -10.66 1.73 -23.72
CA GLN A 551 -9.61 1.38 -22.76
C GLN A 551 -10.14 0.52 -21.61
N GLU A 552 -11.32 0.85 -21.06
CA GLU A 552 -12.01 0.05 -20.06
C GLU A 552 -12.26 -1.38 -20.57
N LEU A 553 -12.87 -1.51 -21.77
CA LEU A 553 -13.16 -2.81 -22.39
C LEU A 553 -11.88 -3.63 -22.59
N ALA A 554 -10.81 -2.99 -23.08
CA ALA A 554 -9.51 -3.66 -23.25
C ALA A 554 -8.96 -4.20 -21.91
N VAL A 555 -9.04 -3.43 -20.84
CA VAL A 555 -8.59 -3.86 -19.50
C VAL A 555 -9.40 -5.04 -18.99
N ARG A 556 -10.72 -5.01 -19.19
CA ARG A 556 -11.66 -6.03 -18.71
C ARG A 556 -11.62 -7.32 -19.55
N THR A 557 -11.05 -7.26 -20.75
CA THR A 557 -10.81 -8.43 -21.63
C THR A 557 -9.36 -8.91 -21.63
N GLY A 558 -8.57 -8.51 -20.60
CA GLY A 558 -7.21 -8.99 -20.40
C GLY A 558 -6.16 -8.36 -21.33
N HIS A 559 -6.43 -7.23 -21.94
CA HIS A 559 -5.51 -6.55 -22.86
C HIS A 559 -4.86 -5.33 -22.20
N ARG A 560 -3.53 -5.27 -22.26
CA ARG A 560 -2.81 -4.06 -21.90
C ARG A 560 -3.18 -2.94 -22.84
N SER A 561 -3.47 -1.76 -22.32
CA SER A 561 -3.83 -0.60 -23.10
C SER A 561 -3.07 0.65 -22.66
N THR A 562 -2.79 1.55 -23.60
CA THR A 562 -2.18 2.85 -23.33
C THR A 562 -2.84 3.92 -24.18
N VAL A 563 -3.18 5.04 -23.54
CA VAL A 563 -3.72 6.23 -24.22
C VAL A 563 -2.65 7.32 -24.25
N ARG A 564 -2.47 7.93 -25.41
CA ARG A 564 -1.60 9.10 -25.58
C ARG A 564 -2.36 10.21 -26.29
N LYS A 565 -2.28 11.43 -25.77
CA LYS A 565 -2.80 12.62 -26.43
C LYS A 565 -1.73 13.15 -27.38
N ARG A 566 -2.04 13.27 -28.68
CA ARG A 566 -1.14 13.84 -29.69
C ARG A 566 -1.24 15.37 -29.72
N PRO A 567 -0.18 16.08 -30.18
CA PRO A 567 -0.33 17.47 -30.57
C PRO A 567 -1.51 17.62 -31.54
N GLY A 568 -2.39 18.60 -31.28
CA GLY A 568 -3.64 18.73 -32.05
C GLY A 568 -4.89 18.12 -31.39
N GLY A 569 -4.75 17.54 -30.17
CA GLY A 569 -5.89 17.13 -29.33
C GLY A 569 -6.41 15.71 -29.56
N MET A 570 -5.91 14.99 -30.56
CA MET A 570 -6.30 13.61 -30.85
C MET A 570 -5.75 12.64 -29.81
N TYR A 571 -6.58 11.73 -29.33
CA TYR A 571 -6.19 10.61 -28.47
C TYR A 571 -5.84 9.39 -29.33
N CYS A 572 -4.78 8.68 -28.95
CA CYS A 572 -4.36 7.45 -29.59
C CYS A 572 -4.33 6.33 -28.53
N LEU A 573 -5.24 5.38 -28.65
CA LEU A 573 -5.31 4.16 -27.83
C LEU A 573 -4.53 3.06 -28.55
N THR A 574 -3.60 2.45 -27.82
CA THR A 574 -2.89 1.24 -28.26
C THR A 574 -3.29 0.09 -27.35
N ILE A 575 -3.83 -0.98 -27.92
CA ILE A 575 -4.21 -2.23 -27.25
C ILE A 575 -3.19 -3.30 -27.62
N ASN A 576 -2.81 -4.17 -26.66
CA ASN A 576 -1.85 -5.24 -26.89
C ASN A 576 -2.22 -6.48 -26.07
N GLY A 577 -2.06 -7.68 -26.63
CA GLY A 577 -2.41 -8.95 -25.99
C GLY A 577 -1.58 -9.34 -24.75
N ARG A 578 -0.58 -8.54 -24.36
CA ARG A 578 0.18 -8.75 -23.13
C ARG A 578 -0.52 -8.06 -21.97
N LYS A 579 -0.91 -8.79 -20.94
CA LYS A 579 -1.58 -8.26 -19.74
C LYS A 579 -0.64 -7.88 -18.60
N VAL A 580 0.67 -7.85 -18.83
CA VAL A 580 1.68 -7.49 -17.84
C VAL A 580 2.74 -6.55 -18.41
N ALA A 581 3.32 -5.71 -17.55
CA ALA A 581 4.52 -4.92 -17.84
C ALA A 581 5.73 -5.51 -17.12
N ARG A 582 6.90 -5.45 -17.77
CA ARG A 582 8.18 -5.89 -17.19
C ARG A 582 9.03 -4.68 -16.85
N THR A 583 9.57 -4.64 -15.64
CA THR A 583 10.50 -3.59 -15.22
C THR A 583 11.94 -3.90 -15.61
N HIS A 584 12.68 -2.83 -15.87
CA HIS A 584 14.12 -2.76 -16.08
C HIS A 584 14.72 -1.84 -15.02
N LYS A 585 16.04 -1.72 -14.96
CA LYS A 585 16.73 -0.84 -14.01
C LYS A 585 16.24 0.60 -14.11
N ASP A 586 16.08 1.10 -15.33
CA ASP A 586 15.67 2.47 -15.63
C ASP A 586 14.15 2.69 -15.51
N SER A 587 13.39 1.69 -15.05
CA SER A 587 11.95 1.80 -14.83
C SER A 587 11.60 2.54 -13.55
N TRP A 588 12.56 2.88 -12.72
CA TRP A 588 12.37 3.41 -11.37
C TRP A 588 12.97 4.80 -11.22
N SER A 589 12.21 5.73 -10.68
CA SER A 589 12.68 7.04 -10.23
C SER A 589 12.03 7.42 -8.89
N ARG A 590 12.70 8.30 -8.16
CA ARG A 590 12.11 9.03 -7.05
C ARG A 590 11.82 10.43 -7.55
N GLU A 591 10.61 10.90 -7.32
CA GLU A 591 10.16 12.21 -7.81
C GLU A 591 9.64 13.03 -6.63
N PRO A 592 10.07 14.29 -6.48
CA PRO A 592 9.45 15.18 -5.52
C PRO A 592 8.01 15.42 -5.94
N TYR A 593 7.10 15.27 -4.99
CA TYR A 593 5.68 15.42 -5.22
C TYR A 593 5.07 16.31 -4.12
N LYS A 594 4.24 17.25 -4.55
CA LYS A 594 3.44 18.09 -3.67
C LYS A 594 2.01 18.12 -4.19
N GLY A 595 1.11 17.49 -3.45
CA GLY A 595 -0.30 17.38 -3.85
C GLY A 595 -1.04 16.37 -3.00
N ILE A 596 -2.29 16.10 -3.38
CA ILE A 596 -3.10 15.09 -2.69
C ILE A 596 -2.62 13.69 -3.05
N VAL A 597 -2.45 12.84 -2.05
CA VAL A 597 -2.35 11.39 -2.21
C VAL A 597 -3.61 10.75 -1.67
N TRP A 598 -3.99 9.59 -2.23
CA TRP A 598 -5.26 8.97 -1.91
C TRP A 598 -5.24 7.45 -1.98
N CYS A 599 -6.11 6.81 -1.23
CA CYS A 599 -6.26 5.37 -1.21
C CYS A 599 -7.71 4.95 -0.88
N PRO A 600 -8.36 4.09 -1.68
CA PRO A 600 -9.63 3.48 -1.30
C PRO A 600 -9.39 2.21 -0.48
N THR A 601 -10.24 1.89 0.46
CA THR A 601 -10.31 0.56 1.07
C THR A 601 -11.34 -0.28 0.34
N VAL A 602 -10.94 -1.48 -0.12
CA VAL A 602 -11.83 -2.46 -0.75
C VAL A 602 -11.48 -3.87 -0.29
N LYS A 603 -12.47 -4.76 -0.24
CA LYS A 603 -12.37 -6.12 0.28
C LYS A 603 -11.21 -6.94 -0.32
N ASN A 604 -10.97 -6.84 -1.64
CA ASN A 604 -9.90 -7.60 -2.31
C ASN A 604 -8.51 -7.02 -2.08
N GLY A 605 -8.41 -5.83 -1.48
CA GLY A 605 -7.15 -5.16 -1.22
C GLY A 605 -6.35 -4.80 -2.49
N THR A 606 -7.03 -4.61 -3.63
CA THR A 606 -6.44 -4.19 -4.91
C THR A 606 -7.43 -3.35 -5.69
N VAL A 607 -6.95 -2.52 -6.59
CA VAL A 607 -7.79 -1.69 -7.48
C VAL A 607 -7.20 -1.60 -8.86
N VAL A 608 -8.07 -1.44 -9.86
CA VAL A 608 -7.68 -1.13 -11.25
C VAL A 608 -7.59 0.38 -11.37
N VAL A 609 -6.39 0.86 -11.66
CA VAL A 609 -6.09 2.30 -11.76
C VAL A 609 -5.52 2.67 -13.12
N ARG A 610 -5.56 3.97 -13.42
CA ARG A 610 -4.99 4.57 -14.64
C ARG A 610 -4.22 5.83 -14.28
N ARG A 611 -2.99 5.95 -14.77
CA ARG A 611 -2.20 7.18 -14.67
C ARG A 611 -1.49 7.45 -16.01
N ASN A 612 -1.52 8.72 -16.47
CA ASN A 612 -0.92 9.12 -17.76
C ASN A 612 -1.36 8.22 -18.93
N GLY A 613 -2.61 7.75 -18.92
CA GLY A 613 -3.17 6.84 -19.91
C GLY A 613 -2.65 5.39 -19.84
N CYS A 614 -1.83 5.04 -18.86
CA CYS A 614 -1.36 3.67 -18.59
C CYS A 614 -2.21 3.03 -17.50
N THR A 615 -2.69 1.80 -17.72
CA THR A 615 -3.47 1.06 -16.71
C THR A 615 -2.59 0.17 -15.86
N ALA A 616 -2.98 -0.05 -14.61
CA ALA A 616 -2.31 -0.96 -13.67
C ALA A 616 -3.31 -1.54 -12.69
N ILE A 617 -2.98 -2.70 -12.12
CA ILE A 617 -3.65 -3.26 -10.95
C ILE A 617 -2.65 -3.15 -9.80
N ALA A 618 -2.99 -2.35 -8.80
CA ALA A 618 -2.13 -2.09 -7.66
C ALA A 618 -2.89 -2.39 -6.36
N CYS A 619 -2.16 -2.55 -5.27
CA CYS A 619 -2.79 -2.71 -3.97
C CYS A 619 -3.49 -1.41 -3.58
N ASN A 620 -4.62 -1.52 -2.91
CA ASN A 620 -5.01 -0.51 -1.99
C ASN A 620 -4.23 -0.78 -0.70
N THR A 621 -3.80 0.23 -0.05
CA THR A 621 -3.05 0.09 1.18
C THR A 621 -3.85 0.69 2.30
N HIS A 622 -3.76 0.06 3.43
CA HIS A 622 -4.60 0.35 4.56
C HIS A 622 -3.75 1.02 5.62
N HIS A 623 -4.30 2.01 6.26
CA HIS A 623 -3.76 2.55 7.48
C HIS A 623 -4.25 1.79 8.72
N ALA A 624 -5.26 1.01 8.61
CA ALA A 624 -5.57 -0.08 9.50
C ALA A 624 -5.61 -1.33 8.62
N GLY A 625 -4.63 -2.20 8.65
CA GLY A 625 -4.51 -3.27 7.66
C GLY A 625 -3.85 -4.54 8.13
N ALA A 626 -4.08 -5.60 7.42
CA ALA A 626 -3.51 -6.91 7.69
C ALA A 626 -2.62 -7.36 6.52
N PHE A 627 -1.37 -7.71 6.80
CA PHE A 627 -0.37 -8.17 5.83
C PHE A 627 -0.10 -9.65 6.04
N PHE A 628 -0.38 -10.46 5.02
CA PHE A 628 -0.27 -11.92 5.11
C PHE A 628 1.04 -12.42 4.52
N ARG A 629 1.72 -13.31 5.23
CA ARG A 629 2.89 -14.04 4.74
C ARG A 629 2.74 -15.53 5.05
N GLN A 630 3.13 -16.36 4.10
CA GLN A 630 3.29 -17.80 4.29
C GLN A 630 4.73 -18.18 3.97
N ASP A 631 5.41 -18.80 4.92
CA ASP A 631 6.73 -19.42 4.75
C ASP A 631 6.72 -20.86 5.29
N ARG A 632 7.89 -21.48 5.37
CA ARG A 632 8.00 -22.87 5.86
C ARG A 632 7.63 -23.05 7.33
N SER A 633 7.61 -21.98 8.11
CA SER A 633 7.28 -21.98 9.53
C SER A 633 5.80 -21.70 9.80
N GLY A 634 5.01 -21.37 8.76
CA GLY A 634 3.55 -21.18 8.88
C GLY A 634 3.04 -19.88 8.30
N TYR A 635 1.81 -19.54 8.68
CA TYR A 635 1.08 -18.34 8.28
C TYR A 635 1.34 -17.20 9.28
N ARG A 636 1.67 -16.01 8.78
CA ARG A 636 1.91 -14.83 9.62
C ARG A 636 1.14 -13.64 9.09
N VAL A 637 0.65 -12.80 9.98
CA VAL A 637 -0.12 -11.60 9.64
C VAL A 637 0.43 -10.42 10.43
N SER A 638 0.69 -9.31 9.75
CA SER A 638 1.02 -8.03 10.39
C SER A 638 -0.19 -7.10 10.32
N TYR A 639 -0.48 -6.40 11.39
CA TYR A 639 -1.60 -5.46 11.49
C TYR A 639 -1.09 -4.06 11.85
N GLU A 640 -1.68 -3.03 11.25
CA GLU A 640 -1.46 -1.62 11.56
C GLU A 640 -2.71 -1.06 12.22
N ILE A 641 -2.57 -0.46 13.40
CA ILE A 641 -3.72 -0.14 14.25
C ILE A 641 -4.28 1.25 13.95
N GLY A 642 -3.46 2.17 13.43
CA GLY A 642 -3.80 3.58 13.34
C GLY A 642 -3.53 4.33 14.65
N MET A 643 -3.99 5.57 14.77
CA MET A 643 -3.70 6.45 15.90
C MET A 643 -4.96 7.03 16.53
N LEU A 644 -4.83 7.56 17.75
CA LEU A 644 -5.84 8.35 18.46
C LEU A 644 -5.42 9.82 18.64
N GLY A 645 -4.32 10.25 18.03
CA GLY A 645 -3.77 11.60 18.07
C GLY A 645 -4.37 12.54 17.05
N ASP A 646 -4.35 13.85 17.30
CA ASP A 646 -4.67 14.89 16.33
C ASP A 646 -3.38 15.46 15.73
N TRP A 647 -3.02 14.99 14.56
CA TRP A 647 -1.83 15.40 13.84
C TRP A 647 -1.79 16.92 13.58
N ARG A 648 -2.95 17.58 13.42
CA ARG A 648 -3.05 19.04 13.19
C ARG A 648 -2.63 19.81 14.44
N LYS A 649 -3.08 19.38 15.62
CA LYS A 649 -2.66 19.94 16.91
C LYS A 649 -1.16 19.72 17.12
N MET A 650 -0.65 18.53 16.83
CA MET A 650 0.76 18.18 16.94
C MET A 650 1.64 19.04 16.01
N GLN A 651 1.22 19.26 14.78
CA GLN A 651 1.91 20.15 13.85
C GLN A 651 1.87 21.62 14.29
N ALA A 652 0.74 22.10 14.79
CA ALA A 652 0.60 23.47 15.26
C ALA A 652 1.51 23.77 16.46
N ALA A 653 1.72 22.82 17.35
CA ALA A 653 2.61 22.93 18.50
C ALA A 653 4.11 22.96 18.14
N ASN A 654 4.47 22.61 16.90
CA ASN A 654 5.86 22.48 16.47
C ASN A 654 6.22 23.56 15.42
N VAL A 655 6.94 24.60 15.84
CA VAL A 655 7.28 25.78 15.01
C VAL A 655 8.18 25.40 13.83
N THR A 656 8.98 24.36 13.94
CA THR A 656 9.87 23.89 12.86
C THR A 656 9.11 23.18 11.75
N THR A 657 8.01 22.52 12.06
CA THR A 657 7.20 21.78 11.09
C THR A 657 6.20 22.67 10.34
N ARG A 658 5.93 23.90 10.81
CA ARG A 658 5.13 24.90 10.06
C ARG A 658 5.71 25.23 8.68
N ARG A 659 7.00 24.96 8.42
CA ARG A 659 7.67 25.24 7.13
C ARG A 659 7.89 24.01 6.26
N THR A 660 7.81 22.83 6.82
CA THR A 660 7.88 21.56 6.11
C THR A 660 6.76 20.67 6.65
N PRO A 661 5.70 20.41 5.86
CA PRO A 661 4.76 19.36 6.21
C PRO A 661 5.57 18.09 6.50
N THR A 662 5.45 17.59 7.71
CA THR A 662 6.14 16.36 8.07
C THR A 662 5.45 15.20 7.35
N LYS A 663 6.15 14.11 7.08
CA LYS A 663 5.64 12.84 6.53
C LYS A 663 4.52 12.20 7.38
N SER A 664 3.99 12.91 8.37
CA SER A 664 2.99 12.48 9.35
C SER A 664 1.54 12.56 8.84
N GLU A 665 1.34 12.85 7.57
CA GLU A 665 0.02 12.97 6.95
C GLU A 665 -0.62 11.61 6.65
N ASP A 666 0.06 10.51 6.96
CA ASP A 666 -0.42 9.15 6.80
C ASP A 666 -1.13 8.59 8.06
N TRP A 667 -1.50 9.41 9.02
CA TRP A 667 -2.03 8.98 10.31
C TRP A 667 -3.56 8.91 10.33
N HIS A 668 -4.11 7.74 10.59
CA HIS A 668 -5.54 7.46 10.58
C HIS A 668 -6.07 7.25 11.99
N LEU A 669 -7.26 7.79 12.23
CA LEU A 669 -7.99 7.53 13.46
C LEU A 669 -8.54 6.09 13.41
N ALA A 670 -8.02 5.22 14.25
CA ALA A 670 -8.49 3.86 14.37
C ALA A 670 -8.01 3.20 15.68
N CYS A 671 -8.64 2.10 16.04
CA CYS A 671 -8.19 1.20 17.08
C CYS A 671 -8.33 -0.26 16.63
N ALA A 672 -7.81 -1.22 17.39
CA ALA A 672 -7.91 -2.63 17.06
C ALA A 672 -8.60 -3.42 18.17
N LEU A 673 -9.46 -4.35 17.78
CA LEU A 673 -10.04 -5.35 18.67
C LEU A 673 -9.47 -6.72 18.34
N ILE A 674 -8.75 -7.30 19.27
CA ILE A 674 -8.20 -8.64 19.16
C ILE A 674 -9.10 -9.62 19.91
N ARG A 675 -9.61 -10.64 19.20
CA ARG A 675 -10.29 -11.80 19.80
C ARG A 675 -9.33 -12.97 19.78
N TYR A 676 -9.05 -13.56 20.94
CA TYR A 676 -8.09 -14.62 21.06
C TYR A 676 -8.54 -15.69 22.08
N ARG A 677 -7.99 -16.88 21.98
CA ARG A 677 -8.14 -17.91 23.00
C ARG A 677 -6.92 -17.89 23.89
N PRO A 678 -7.08 -17.65 25.22
CA PRO A 678 -5.96 -17.72 26.15
C PRO A 678 -5.23 -19.07 26.04
N ARG A 679 -3.89 -19.02 26.01
CA ARG A 679 -3.02 -20.20 25.87
C ARG A 679 -3.18 -20.98 24.54
N HIS A 680 -3.64 -20.32 23.49
CA HIS A 680 -3.79 -20.89 22.16
C HIS A 680 -3.26 -19.91 21.11
N SER A 681 -2.71 -20.43 20.00
CA SER A 681 -2.21 -19.59 18.91
C SER A 681 -3.31 -18.94 18.05
N ALA A 682 -4.58 -19.31 18.27
CA ALA A 682 -5.69 -18.80 17.48
C ALA A 682 -6.11 -17.39 17.94
N PHE A 683 -6.11 -16.46 17.00
CA PHE A 683 -6.57 -15.07 17.22
C PHE A 683 -7.25 -14.53 15.96
N ARG A 684 -8.03 -13.47 16.13
CA ARG A 684 -8.58 -12.64 15.08
C ARG A 684 -8.43 -11.18 15.47
N VAL A 685 -7.88 -10.37 14.59
CA VAL A 685 -7.82 -8.91 14.77
C VAL A 685 -8.88 -8.26 13.88
N GLU A 686 -9.64 -7.35 14.44
CA GLU A 686 -10.60 -6.49 13.78
C GLU A 686 -10.14 -5.06 13.98
N LEU A 687 -9.84 -4.37 12.88
CA LEU A 687 -9.47 -2.97 12.90
C LEU A 687 -10.76 -2.15 12.83
N ILE A 688 -10.92 -1.19 13.75
CA ILE A 688 -12.11 -0.36 13.87
C ILE A 688 -11.72 1.07 13.47
N PRO A 689 -12.05 1.49 12.23
CA PRO A 689 -11.83 2.88 11.81
C PRO A 689 -12.71 3.84 12.62
N ILE A 690 -12.12 4.97 12.99
CA ILE A 690 -12.84 6.08 13.64
C ILE A 690 -12.93 7.20 12.60
N ILE A 691 -14.15 7.63 12.32
CA ILE A 691 -14.46 8.59 11.26
C ILE A 691 -14.75 9.93 11.91
N ASP A 692 -14.01 10.96 11.48
CA ASP A 692 -14.30 12.36 11.75
C ASP A 692 -14.78 13.02 10.44
N ASP A 693 -16.07 13.34 10.35
CA ASP A 693 -16.67 13.94 9.15
C ASP A 693 -16.68 15.49 9.20
N GLY A 694 -16.02 16.07 10.22
CA GLY A 694 -15.94 17.50 10.47
C GLY A 694 -17.12 18.07 11.25
N THR A 695 -18.17 17.26 11.51
CA THR A 695 -19.32 17.62 12.35
C THR A 695 -19.44 16.73 13.58
N ARG A 696 -19.02 15.49 13.45
CA ARG A 696 -19.05 14.48 14.52
C ARG A 696 -17.94 13.45 14.30
N THR A 697 -17.54 12.79 15.36
CA THR A 697 -16.61 11.67 15.34
C THR A 697 -17.33 10.40 15.78
N PHE A 698 -17.20 9.32 15.02
CA PHE A 698 -17.89 8.05 15.29
C PHE A 698 -17.14 6.84 14.75
N ALA A 699 -17.49 5.66 15.23
CA ALA A 699 -17.12 4.38 14.63
C ALA A 699 -18.37 3.51 14.44
N ILE A 700 -18.33 2.60 13.48
CA ILE A 700 -19.36 1.58 13.29
C ILE A 700 -18.83 0.26 13.83
N TYR A 701 -19.48 -0.29 14.84
CA TYR A 701 -19.13 -1.56 15.44
C TYR A 701 -20.37 -2.45 15.58
N GLN A 702 -20.36 -3.65 14.95
CA GLN A 702 -21.48 -4.59 14.93
C GLN A 702 -22.80 -3.95 14.46
N GLU A 703 -22.75 -3.16 13.39
CA GLU A 703 -23.89 -2.44 12.81
C GLU A 703 -24.46 -1.30 13.70
N GLU A 704 -23.86 -1.02 14.84
CA GLU A 704 -24.18 0.11 15.71
C GLU A 704 -23.18 1.24 15.53
N GLU A 705 -23.66 2.48 15.53
CA GLU A 705 -22.83 3.68 15.52
C GLU A 705 -22.46 4.06 16.95
N ILE A 706 -21.15 4.16 17.24
CA ILE A 706 -20.61 4.63 18.51
C ILE A 706 -20.04 6.02 18.28
N THR A 707 -20.70 7.02 18.83
CA THR A 707 -20.36 8.44 18.67
C THR A 707 -19.56 8.96 19.85
N ALA A 708 -18.76 10.04 19.58
CA ALA A 708 -18.08 10.80 20.61
C ALA A 708 -19.05 11.54 21.55
#